data_9a41864ebf4fdaae343e0c3becdce453
#
_entry.id   9a41864ebf4fdaae343e0c3becdce453
#
_cell.length_a   1.000
_cell.length_b   1.000
_cell.length_c   1.000
_cell.angle_alpha   90.00
_cell.angle_beta   90.00
_cell.angle_gamma   90.00
#
_symmetry.space_group_name_H-M   'P 1'
#
loop_
_entity.id
_entity.type
_entity.pdbx_description
1 polymer ?
#
loop_
_entity_poly.entity_id
_entity_poly.type
_entity_poly.pdbx_seq_one_letter_code
_entity_poly.pdbx_strand_id
1 'polypeptide(L)'
;SEGKPYSPYGIRMALEETAEIQEHLDSFSQGHGLIQVNKAFKNLQSTSESRSNIGFEIKNTNQSSERGIYLRENTPSITTHKLRIQPLFTKATKAHTKAIFENWAVLNCQASWVSFPDSVLINQKGGKVNVTINSKMLAPGAHTTFIKGKDQFSGKTLFKIPVHAVIPSSLAGIDKTEWKKKLQLQPGEVQRVFLKPPSWAKWAEVRIQSNSSESNDRLVLHTAQLLRSQRFNRAEWKRYIPARSLSNYQASVPVHGNPMMEWTFASYWSNQSSIKLNIEIKFEGVEGLQQVYVMGSALIPISANIQGVHDTIELQPQGSLTEVEFSLFPSNASIQRSSDPRDILVDDQELHRLDLFYEWENTQASPLNVHWDALAEVLYDSSYSSLLWKMEGPNGRVLTYDDAWSHPIKISKGTHRISLTIWHEYEELLEPFRKLPLNLSLPLSQSIPIMIVTTLSEANGSKFETLGKDENKSYWISAKEMPKDNATASHIIKSYSGNLQWLDSKKHHGATIRSKVVVRPSNRPGPPAEKPDLYDSSNLNQDLETLWWRLRLDRLKHLAQIERNPEQFDALYDSMLLEKPRSMEIQEILLNRLDTQNRKENLGSILPLLQQMLQQLDENTLRRYFSKRRQVKSKKEGEEENKMKEDRALLLNLLYRKARALAYQETVMNKKTKDFEETLASLRSWVDTSESDYRLLDIRELRRKDCFGTALTILNDSIKTDKDNLKLLKKRTNILQSLNWTFWAHYHHMHSYLRLPTQVISVEMSKTP
;
A
#
# COMPACT_ATOMS: atom_id res chain seq x y z
N SER A 1 -14.75 45.01 -2.66
CA SER A 1 -13.98 44.68 -3.86
C SER A 1 -13.52 45.94 -4.55
N GLU A 2 -12.23 46.22 -4.52
CA GLU A 2 -11.64 47.40 -5.19
C GLU A 2 -11.37 47.13 -6.68
N GLY A 3 -12.06 46.16 -7.31
CA GLY A 3 -11.90 45.82 -8.73
C GLY A 3 -10.57 45.19 -9.12
N LYS A 4 -9.73 44.79 -8.16
CA LYS A 4 -8.47 44.10 -8.44
C LYS A 4 -8.69 42.60 -8.64
N PRO A 5 -8.06 41.98 -9.63
CA PRO A 5 -8.12 40.54 -9.84
C PRO A 5 -7.52 39.80 -8.64
N TYR A 6 -8.17 38.74 -8.23
CA TYR A 6 -7.76 37.85 -7.16
C TYR A 6 -7.97 36.39 -7.55
N SER A 7 -7.23 35.51 -6.91
CA SER A 7 -7.42 34.05 -7.06
C SER A 7 -7.56 33.40 -5.67
N PRO A 8 -8.23 32.25 -5.57
CA PRO A 8 -8.28 31.47 -4.32
C PRO A 8 -6.88 31.17 -3.77
N TYR A 9 -5.93 30.85 -4.65
CA TYR A 9 -4.54 30.62 -4.27
C TYR A 9 -3.89 31.87 -3.66
N GLY A 10 -4.06 33.04 -4.29
CA GLY A 10 -3.52 34.31 -3.80
C GLY A 10 -4.11 34.72 -2.45
N ILE A 11 -5.42 34.51 -2.25
CA ILE A 11 -6.08 34.76 -0.96
C ILE A 11 -5.52 33.85 0.13
N ARG A 12 -5.41 32.53 -0.17
CA ARG A 12 -4.84 31.57 0.75
C ARG A 12 -3.42 31.92 1.15
N MET A 13 -2.56 32.23 0.19
CA MET A 13 -1.18 32.64 0.44
C MET A 13 -1.09 33.90 1.29
N ALA A 14 -1.94 34.88 1.03
CA ALA A 14 -1.96 36.13 1.82
C ALA A 14 -2.38 35.87 3.28
N LEU A 15 -3.36 35.01 3.51
CA LEU A 15 -3.78 34.58 4.86
C LEU A 15 -2.66 33.80 5.58
N GLU A 16 -2.04 32.83 4.91
CA GLU A 16 -0.98 31.99 5.49
C GLU A 16 0.31 32.78 5.78
N GLU A 17 0.65 33.78 4.95
CA GLU A 17 1.88 34.58 5.15
C GLU A 17 1.77 35.56 6.29
N THR A 18 0.57 36.08 6.51
CA THR A 18 0.34 37.13 7.50
C THR A 18 -0.22 36.61 8.81
N ALA A 19 -0.51 35.31 8.89
CA ALA A 19 -0.94 34.67 10.13
C ALA A 19 0.13 34.81 11.23
N GLU A 20 -0.34 34.99 12.46
CA GLU A 20 0.52 35.20 13.62
C GLU A 20 0.64 33.95 14.46
N ILE A 21 1.85 33.43 14.59
CA ILE A 21 2.14 32.25 15.40
C ILE A 21 1.96 32.60 16.88
N GLN A 22 1.19 31.79 17.60
CA GLN A 22 1.02 31.88 19.03
C GLN A 22 2.06 30.97 19.71
N GLU A 23 3.01 31.57 20.46
CA GLU A 23 4.16 30.86 21.04
C GLU A 23 3.77 29.78 22.05
N HIS A 24 2.62 29.92 22.71
CA HIS A 24 2.12 28.98 23.72
C HIS A 24 1.36 27.77 23.13
N LEU A 25 1.13 27.75 21.82
CA LEU A 25 0.47 26.65 21.13
C LEU A 25 1.48 25.86 20.30
N ASP A 26 1.32 24.53 20.31
CA ASP A 26 2.11 23.67 19.41
C ASP A 26 1.66 23.83 17.95
N SER A 27 2.52 23.47 17.02
CA SER A 27 2.29 23.63 15.59
C SER A 27 1.10 22.82 15.06
N PHE A 28 0.75 21.70 15.70
CA PHE A 28 -0.40 20.89 15.29
C PHE A 28 -1.73 21.51 15.76
N SER A 29 -1.70 22.32 16.80
CA SER A 29 -2.90 23.02 17.29
C SER A 29 -3.24 24.27 16.47
N GLN A 30 -2.25 24.94 15.89
CA GLN A 30 -2.44 26.26 15.27
C GLN A 30 -2.18 26.32 13.75
N GLY A 31 -1.51 25.31 13.16
CA GLY A 31 -1.14 25.35 11.76
C GLY A 31 -0.29 26.54 11.38
N HIS A 32 -0.79 27.45 10.53
CA HIS A 32 -0.10 28.66 10.12
C HIS A 32 -0.22 29.82 11.14
N GLY A 33 -1.06 29.67 12.16
CA GLY A 33 -1.29 30.68 13.19
C GLY A 33 -2.63 31.41 13.09
N LEU A 34 -2.79 32.44 13.90
CA LEU A 34 -4.01 33.27 13.97
C LEU A 34 -4.12 34.19 12.76
N ILE A 35 -5.24 34.12 12.05
CA ILE A 35 -5.51 34.93 10.85
C ILE A 35 -5.49 36.43 11.18
N GLN A 36 -4.77 37.20 10.37
CA GLN A 36 -4.65 38.66 10.45
C GLN A 36 -5.28 39.30 9.21
N VAL A 37 -6.59 39.50 9.22
CA VAL A 37 -7.38 39.92 8.02
C VAL A 37 -6.84 41.21 7.41
N ASN A 38 -6.55 42.24 8.20
CA ASN A 38 -6.04 43.53 7.71
C ASN A 38 -4.65 43.39 7.08
N LYS A 39 -3.77 42.56 7.66
CA LYS A 39 -2.43 42.31 7.10
C LYS A 39 -2.55 41.50 5.81
N ALA A 40 -3.43 40.48 5.77
CA ALA A 40 -3.68 39.66 4.58
C ALA A 40 -4.24 40.51 3.42
N PHE A 41 -5.18 41.40 3.71
CA PHE A 41 -5.74 42.29 2.70
C PHE A 41 -4.69 43.23 2.11
N LYS A 42 -3.85 43.86 2.95
CA LYS A 42 -2.73 44.70 2.48
C LYS A 42 -1.71 43.91 1.65
N ASN A 43 -1.41 42.67 2.05
CA ASN A 43 -0.51 41.78 1.29
C ASN A 43 -1.13 41.48 -0.09
N LEU A 44 -2.43 41.16 -0.15
CA LEU A 44 -3.13 40.89 -1.39
C LEU A 44 -3.17 42.11 -2.33
N GLN A 45 -3.44 43.31 -1.78
CA GLN A 45 -3.44 44.56 -2.55
C GLN A 45 -2.06 44.90 -3.20
N SER A 46 -0.98 44.53 -2.55
CA SER A 46 0.39 44.77 -3.03
C SER A 46 0.80 43.74 -4.12
N THR A 47 -0.02 42.75 -4.44
CA THR A 47 0.30 41.70 -5.44
C THR A 47 -0.05 42.19 -6.85
N SER A 48 0.88 42.06 -7.81
CA SER A 48 0.68 42.46 -9.20
C SER A 48 -0.30 41.48 -9.90
N GLU A 49 -1.09 42.01 -10.85
CA GLU A 49 -2.12 41.25 -11.62
C GLU A 49 -1.58 40.01 -12.32
N SER A 50 -0.40 40.10 -12.92
CA SER A 50 0.20 39.00 -13.69
C SER A 50 0.58 37.78 -12.84
N ARG A 51 0.75 37.97 -11.53
CA ARG A 51 1.18 36.91 -10.59
C ARG A 51 0.04 36.34 -9.76
N SER A 52 -1.09 37.06 -9.65
CA SER A 52 -2.28 36.55 -8.95
C SER A 52 -2.89 35.33 -9.63
N ASN A 53 -2.51 35.07 -10.88
CA ASN A 53 -3.09 34.01 -11.73
C ASN A 53 -2.22 32.76 -11.87
N ILE A 54 -1.11 32.65 -11.14
CA ILE A 54 -0.25 31.46 -11.16
C ILE A 54 -0.16 30.90 -9.75
N GLY A 55 -0.69 29.69 -9.59
CA GLY A 55 -0.49 28.89 -8.38
C GLY A 55 0.70 27.97 -8.52
N PHE A 56 1.08 27.29 -7.42
CA PHE A 56 2.13 26.29 -7.43
C PHE A 56 1.67 25.07 -6.66
N GLU A 57 1.76 23.90 -7.29
CA GLU A 57 1.54 22.61 -6.67
C GLU A 57 2.89 21.98 -6.34
N ILE A 58 2.98 21.39 -5.14
CA ILE A 58 4.18 20.68 -4.69
C ILE A 58 3.84 19.21 -4.60
N LYS A 59 4.66 18.36 -5.21
CA LYS A 59 4.54 16.91 -5.15
C LYS A 59 5.84 16.28 -4.69
N ASN A 60 5.73 15.38 -3.71
CA ASN A 60 6.85 14.54 -3.31
C ASN A 60 6.95 13.36 -4.27
N THR A 61 8.01 13.28 -5.08
CA THR A 61 8.16 12.23 -6.09
C THR A 61 8.49 10.86 -5.50
N ASN A 62 8.87 10.81 -4.22
CA ASN A 62 9.13 9.55 -3.52
C ASN A 62 7.83 8.95 -2.93
N GLN A 63 6.80 9.79 -2.74
CA GLN A 63 5.51 9.44 -2.14
C GLN A 63 4.42 10.16 -2.94
N SER A 64 3.70 9.45 -3.76
CA SER A 64 2.86 9.98 -4.86
C SER A 64 1.75 10.97 -4.44
N SER A 65 1.36 11.00 -3.16
CA SER A 65 0.25 11.82 -2.68
C SER A 65 0.64 12.95 -1.73
N GLU A 66 1.92 13.07 -1.38
CA GLU A 66 2.34 14.06 -0.38
C GLU A 66 2.69 15.42 -1.01
N ARG A 67 2.13 16.48 -0.44
CA ARG A 67 2.37 17.89 -0.83
C ARG A 67 3.44 18.58 0.00
N GLY A 68 4.31 17.81 0.63
CA GLY A 68 5.38 18.25 1.48
C GLY A 68 6.20 17.07 1.95
N ILE A 69 6.87 17.25 3.09
CA ILE A 69 7.68 16.22 3.72
C ILE A 69 7.08 15.94 5.10
N TYR A 70 6.64 14.68 5.31
CA TYR A 70 5.98 14.25 6.55
C TYR A 70 6.70 13.02 7.10
N LEU A 71 7.46 13.20 8.18
CA LEU A 71 8.23 12.15 8.85
C LEU A 71 7.58 11.87 10.21
N ARG A 72 6.79 10.80 10.31
CA ARG A 72 6.11 10.41 11.55
C ARG A 72 6.55 9.04 12.06
N GLU A 73 6.52 8.03 11.19
CA GLU A 73 6.79 6.64 11.61
C GLU A 73 8.26 6.23 11.44
N ASN A 74 9.07 7.13 10.87
CA ASN A 74 10.47 6.84 10.56
C ASN A 74 11.36 6.90 11.79
N THR A 75 12.36 6.04 11.83
CA THR A 75 13.46 6.17 12.80
C THR A 75 14.25 7.43 12.48
N PRO A 76 14.69 8.23 13.48
CA PRO A 76 15.49 9.41 13.24
C PRO A 76 16.73 9.12 12.39
N SER A 77 16.81 9.76 11.23
CA SER A 77 17.83 9.49 10.20
C SER A 77 18.07 10.74 9.33
N ILE A 78 19.03 10.64 8.43
CA ILE A 78 19.19 11.62 7.36
C ILE A 78 18.47 11.07 6.12
N THR A 79 17.48 11.80 5.63
CA THR A 79 16.68 11.41 4.46
C THR A 79 16.68 12.50 3.40
N THR A 80 16.72 12.12 2.12
CA THR A 80 16.62 13.05 1.01
C THR A 80 15.33 12.83 0.24
N HIS A 81 14.55 13.89 0.06
CA HIS A 81 13.27 13.93 -0.61
C HIS A 81 13.38 14.71 -1.91
N LYS A 82 12.87 14.15 -2.98
CA LYS A 82 12.81 14.80 -4.29
C LYS A 82 11.42 15.40 -4.47
N LEU A 83 11.37 16.73 -4.51
CA LEU A 83 10.13 17.45 -4.68
C LEU A 83 10.04 18.03 -6.09
N ARG A 84 8.85 18.03 -6.65
CA ARG A 84 8.50 18.71 -7.89
C ARG A 84 7.60 19.89 -7.57
N ILE A 85 7.94 21.07 -8.08
CA ILE A 85 7.15 22.29 -7.96
C ILE A 85 6.56 22.56 -9.33
N GLN A 86 5.25 22.44 -9.47
CA GLN A 86 4.54 22.58 -10.73
C GLN A 86 3.75 23.88 -10.74
N PRO A 87 3.97 24.80 -11.73
CA PRO A 87 3.12 25.97 -11.85
C PRO A 87 1.73 25.60 -12.36
N LEU A 88 0.71 26.18 -11.78
CA LEU A 88 -0.69 26.07 -12.15
C LEU A 88 -1.13 27.38 -12.81
N PHE A 89 -1.44 27.33 -14.09
CA PHE A 89 -1.86 28.48 -14.87
C PHE A 89 -3.37 28.55 -14.96
N THR A 90 -3.93 29.78 -14.96
CA THR A 90 -5.36 29.98 -15.18
C THR A 90 -5.72 29.89 -16.67
N LYS A 91 -7.02 29.71 -17.00
CA LYS A 91 -7.58 29.75 -18.37
C LYS A 91 -7.17 30.98 -19.16
N ALA A 92 -7.22 32.11 -18.50
CA ALA A 92 -6.90 33.40 -19.09
C ALA A 92 -5.43 33.53 -19.51
N THR A 93 -4.55 32.61 -19.05
CA THR A 93 -3.12 32.66 -19.40
C THR A 93 -2.89 32.21 -20.82
N LYS A 94 -2.42 33.13 -21.69
CA LYS A 94 -2.15 32.88 -23.09
C LYS A 94 -1.10 31.77 -23.27
N ALA A 95 -1.23 30.94 -24.31
CA ALA A 95 -0.30 29.85 -24.62
C ALA A 95 1.16 30.32 -24.72
N HIS A 96 1.39 31.48 -25.35
CA HIS A 96 2.71 32.09 -25.42
C HIS A 96 3.29 32.43 -24.06
N THR A 97 2.48 32.99 -23.15
CA THR A 97 2.92 33.32 -21.77
C THR A 97 3.26 32.06 -20.99
N LYS A 98 2.50 30.97 -21.18
CA LYS A 98 2.83 29.66 -20.58
C LYS A 98 4.16 29.12 -21.13
N ALA A 99 4.39 29.24 -22.44
CA ALA A 99 5.57 28.70 -23.10
C ALA A 99 6.88 29.39 -22.68
N ILE A 100 6.83 30.71 -22.45
CA ILE A 100 8.00 31.50 -22.01
C ILE A 100 8.09 31.64 -20.49
N PHE A 101 7.20 31.00 -19.74
CA PHE A 101 7.21 31.11 -18.29
C PHE A 101 8.49 30.55 -17.72
N GLU A 102 9.21 31.40 -17.03
CA GLU A 102 10.42 31.07 -16.28
C GLU A 102 10.49 31.95 -15.04
N ASN A 103 10.69 31.33 -13.88
CA ASN A 103 10.83 32.04 -12.63
C ASN A 103 11.92 31.41 -11.77
N TRP A 104 12.82 32.24 -11.24
CA TRP A 104 13.79 31.85 -10.24
C TRP A 104 13.19 32.07 -8.85
N ALA A 105 12.98 30.99 -8.12
CA ALA A 105 12.55 31.03 -6.73
C ALA A 105 13.75 30.83 -5.81
N VAL A 106 14.06 31.84 -5.00
CA VAL A 106 15.05 31.77 -3.92
C VAL A 106 14.42 31.03 -2.74
N LEU A 107 15.05 29.96 -2.28
CA LEU A 107 14.54 29.13 -1.20
C LEU A 107 15.06 29.63 0.14
N ASN A 108 14.19 29.69 1.15
CA ASN A 108 14.53 30.13 2.49
C ASN A 108 13.83 29.30 3.55
N CYS A 109 14.56 28.87 4.58
CA CYS A 109 14.05 28.19 5.75
C CYS A 109 14.93 28.53 6.96
N GLN A 110 14.31 28.70 8.12
CA GLN A 110 15.07 29.05 9.35
C GLN A 110 15.57 27.80 10.10
N ALA A 111 15.09 26.62 9.75
CA ALA A 111 15.41 25.39 10.46
C ALA A 111 16.75 24.81 10.01
N SER A 112 17.71 24.68 10.92
CA SER A 112 19.04 24.13 10.65
C SER A 112 19.10 22.65 10.32
N TRP A 113 18.04 21.93 10.62
CA TRP A 113 17.89 20.49 10.32
C TRP A 113 17.38 20.19 8.92
N VAL A 114 17.09 21.23 8.12
CA VAL A 114 16.62 21.15 6.74
C VAL A 114 17.67 21.75 5.82
N SER A 115 18.17 20.97 4.87
CA SER A 115 19.13 21.39 3.85
C SER A 115 18.51 21.29 2.46
N PHE A 116 18.71 22.34 1.64
CA PHE A 116 18.13 22.49 0.30
C PHE A 116 19.01 23.42 -0.53
N PRO A 117 18.91 23.42 -1.87
CA PRO A 117 19.60 24.40 -2.72
C PRO A 117 19.11 25.82 -2.47
N ASP A 118 19.97 26.84 -2.70
CA ASP A 118 19.60 28.23 -2.49
C ASP A 118 18.47 28.72 -3.39
N SER A 119 18.31 28.11 -4.57
CA SER A 119 17.28 28.50 -5.54
C SER A 119 16.84 27.35 -6.42
N VAL A 120 15.69 27.51 -7.05
CA VAL A 120 15.15 26.59 -8.05
C VAL A 120 14.58 27.36 -9.24
N LEU A 121 14.95 26.91 -10.45
CA LEU A 121 14.36 27.40 -11.69
C LEU A 121 13.05 26.64 -11.94
N ILE A 122 11.97 27.40 -12.13
CA ILE A 122 10.64 26.84 -12.41
C ILE A 122 10.22 27.34 -13.80
N ASN A 123 10.09 26.44 -14.74
CA ASN A 123 9.51 26.70 -16.07
C ASN A 123 8.10 26.11 -16.18
N GLN A 124 7.48 26.17 -17.37
CA GLN A 124 6.14 25.61 -17.58
C GLN A 124 6.01 24.12 -17.22
N LYS A 125 7.12 23.34 -17.25
CA LYS A 125 7.15 21.92 -16.88
C LYS A 125 7.43 21.71 -15.39
N GLY A 126 7.57 22.79 -14.63
CA GLY A 126 7.93 22.79 -13.21
C GLY A 126 9.43 22.81 -12.95
N GLY A 127 9.75 22.86 -11.67
CA GLY A 127 11.11 22.76 -11.13
C GLY A 127 11.25 21.53 -10.23
N LYS A 128 12.48 21.07 -10.02
CA LYS A 128 12.78 19.95 -9.11
C LYS A 128 13.77 20.42 -8.06
N VAL A 129 13.53 20.03 -6.82
CA VAL A 129 14.41 20.35 -5.70
C VAL A 129 14.62 19.12 -4.83
N ASN A 130 15.87 18.90 -4.42
CA ASN A 130 16.20 17.87 -3.43
C ASN A 130 16.29 18.54 -2.06
N VAL A 131 15.54 18.02 -1.10
CA VAL A 131 15.54 18.49 0.28
C VAL A 131 16.05 17.39 1.18
N THR A 132 17.08 17.68 1.96
CA THR A 132 17.65 16.72 2.92
C THR A 132 17.23 17.10 4.33
N ILE A 133 16.68 16.14 5.05
CA ILE A 133 16.19 16.29 6.42
C ILE A 133 17.12 15.50 7.35
N ASN A 134 17.73 16.18 8.32
CA ASN A 134 18.50 15.54 9.38
C ASN A 134 17.66 15.46 10.67
N SER A 135 16.80 14.49 10.77
CA SER A 135 15.93 14.32 11.92
C SER A 135 16.66 13.83 13.20
N LYS A 136 17.93 13.41 13.08
CA LYS A 136 18.77 13.05 14.25
C LYS A 136 19.12 14.25 15.14
N MET A 137 19.05 15.47 14.60
CA MET A 137 19.32 16.70 15.34
C MET A 137 18.13 17.16 16.18
N LEU A 138 16.97 16.55 16.01
CA LEU A 138 15.73 16.96 16.65
C LEU A 138 15.53 16.30 18.00
N ALA A 139 15.09 17.07 18.97
CA ALA A 139 14.64 16.57 20.26
C ALA A 139 13.32 15.80 20.11
N PRO A 140 12.94 14.93 21.06
CA PRO A 140 11.63 14.30 21.06
C PRO A 140 10.49 15.33 21.03
N GLY A 141 9.52 15.13 20.15
CA GLY A 141 8.39 16.03 19.96
C GLY A 141 8.00 16.22 18.50
N ALA A 142 7.11 17.17 18.25
CA ALA A 142 6.68 17.56 16.91
C ALA A 142 7.45 18.80 16.46
N HIS A 143 8.03 18.73 15.27
CA HIS A 143 8.78 19.81 14.64
C HIS A 143 8.17 20.16 13.31
N THR A 144 7.90 21.43 13.10
CA THR A 144 7.29 21.94 11.86
C THR A 144 8.09 23.14 11.36
N THR A 145 8.36 23.14 10.07
CA THR A 145 8.93 24.30 9.38
C THR A 145 8.43 24.38 7.96
N PHE A 146 8.70 25.51 7.29
CA PHE A 146 8.34 25.73 5.90
C PHE A 146 9.55 26.20 5.12
N ILE A 147 9.82 25.56 3.98
CA ILE A 147 10.74 26.12 2.99
C ILE A 147 9.91 27.07 2.12
N LYS A 148 10.22 28.36 2.17
CA LYS A 148 9.55 29.40 1.41
C LYS A 148 10.29 29.64 0.10
N GLY A 149 9.63 29.44 -1.02
CA GLY A 149 10.14 29.86 -2.33
C GLY A 149 9.73 31.29 -2.61
N LYS A 150 10.69 32.20 -2.65
CA LYS A 150 10.48 33.62 -2.90
C LYS A 150 10.92 34.00 -4.32
N ASP A 151 10.11 34.79 -4.98
CA ASP A 151 10.46 35.36 -6.27
C ASP A 151 11.72 36.21 -6.16
N GLN A 152 12.71 35.99 -7.02
CA GLN A 152 14.01 36.65 -6.99
C GLN A 152 13.88 38.17 -7.11
N PHE A 153 12.95 38.67 -7.89
CA PHE A 153 12.84 40.11 -8.18
C PHE A 153 11.98 40.88 -7.20
N SER A 154 10.83 40.29 -6.80
CA SER A 154 9.88 40.97 -5.90
C SER A 154 10.08 40.62 -4.43
N GLY A 155 10.82 39.54 -4.12
CA GLY A 155 10.98 38.99 -2.77
C GLY A 155 9.71 38.37 -2.17
N LYS A 156 8.59 38.31 -2.93
CA LYS A 156 7.33 37.75 -2.47
C LYS A 156 7.35 36.24 -2.49
N THR A 157 6.65 35.64 -1.54
CA THR A 157 6.51 34.19 -1.49
C THR A 157 5.62 33.69 -2.62
N LEU A 158 6.13 32.76 -3.41
CA LEU A 158 5.43 32.07 -4.47
C LEU A 158 4.73 30.82 -3.96
N PHE A 159 5.43 30.08 -3.10
CA PHE A 159 4.95 28.82 -2.52
C PHE A 159 5.65 28.53 -1.19
N LYS A 160 5.04 27.64 -0.41
CA LYS A 160 5.60 27.09 0.83
C LYS A 160 5.62 25.59 0.75
N ILE A 161 6.74 24.96 1.11
CA ILE A 161 6.88 23.51 1.24
C ILE A 161 6.82 23.19 2.72
N PRO A 162 5.74 22.53 3.21
CA PRO A 162 5.66 22.11 4.59
C PRO A 162 6.63 20.95 4.87
N VAL A 163 7.32 21.02 6.00
CA VAL A 163 8.20 19.97 6.50
C VAL A 163 7.82 19.68 7.94
N HIS A 164 7.30 18.48 8.18
CA HIS A 164 6.90 18.02 9.50
C HIS A 164 7.73 16.80 9.90
N ALA A 165 8.27 16.82 11.12
CA ALA A 165 8.97 15.66 11.69
C ALA A 165 8.47 15.43 13.12
N VAL A 166 8.05 14.21 13.39
CA VAL A 166 7.64 13.75 14.72
C VAL A 166 8.69 12.77 15.24
N ILE A 167 9.34 13.16 16.33
CA ILE A 167 10.40 12.38 16.96
C ILE A 167 9.85 11.73 18.24
N PRO A 168 9.86 10.40 18.34
CA PRO A 168 9.39 9.73 19.54
C PRO A 168 10.34 9.95 20.71
N SER A 169 9.79 10.04 21.92
CA SER A 169 10.57 9.95 23.15
C SER A 169 11.10 8.54 23.33
N SER A 170 12.31 8.43 23.80
CA SER A 170 12.93 7.12 24.09
C SER A 170 12.23 6.44 25.26
N LEU A 171 12.00 5.15 25.11
CA LEU A 171 11.50 4.29 26.17
C LEU A 171 12.67 3.82 27.05
N ALA A 172 12.43 3.73 28.35
CA ALA A 172 13.36 3.28 29.38
C ALA A 172 13.05 1.83 29.82
N GLY A 173 13.89 1.29 30.70
CA GLY A 173 13.80 -0.09 31.19
C GLY A 173 14.64 -1.06 30.36
N ILE A 174 14.87 -2.26 30.90
CA ILE A 174 15.68 -3.31 30.25
C ILE A 174 15.11 -3.66 28.88
N ASP A 175 13.78 -3.76 28.78
CA ASP A 175 13.07 -4.14 27.55
C ASP A 175 12.55 -2.92 26.76
N LYS A 176 12.96 -1.69 27.12
CA LYS A 176 12.48 -0.43 26.50
C LYS A 176 10.95 -0.35 26.44
N THR A 177 10.30 -0.57 27.56
CA THR A 177 8.84 -0.64 27.69
C THR A 177 8.25 0.52 28.48
N GLU A 178 9.07 1.30 29.19
CA GLU A 178 8.61 2.31 30.13
C GLU A 178 8.93 3.72 29.67
N TRP A 179 8.03 4.65 29.99
CA TRP A 179 8.26 6.07 29.84
C TRP A 179 7.77 6.80 31.09
N LYS A 180 8.61 7.72 31.63
CA LYS A 180 8.29 8.50 32.83
C LYS A 180 8.63 9.95 32.61
N LYS A 181 7.75 10.87 33.01
CA LYS A 181 7.98 12.30 32.93
C LYS A 181 7.20 13.07 34.00
N LYS A 182 7.79 14.17 34.46
CA LYS A 182 7.11 15.18 35.26
C LYS A 182 6.66 16.30 34.32
N LEU A 183 5.40 16.68 34.40
CA LEU A 183 4.80 17.78 33.64
C LEU A 183 4.19 18.79 34.58
N GLN A 184 4.20 20.05 34.19
CA GLN A 184 3.42 21.11 34.81
C GLN A 184 2.62 21.79 33.70
N LEU A 185 1.30 21.83 33.85
CA LEU A 185 0.38 22.35 32.85
C LEU A 185 -0.38 23.57 33.41
N GLN A 186 -0.32 24.68 32.70
CA GLN A 186 -1.18 25.83 32.97
C GLN A 186 -2.64 25.57 32.52
N PRO A 187 -3.65 26.28 33.03
CA PRO A 187 -5.02 26.17 32.54
C PRO A 187 -5.09 26.35 31.01
N GLY A 188 -5.72 25.42 30.32
CA GLY A 188 -5.82 25.39 28.85
C GLY A 188 -4.57 24.90 28.12
N GLU A 189 -3.48 24.64 28.80
CA GLU A 189 -2.23 24.15 28.16
C GLU A 189 -2.37 22.67 27.73
N VAL A 190 -1.80 22.37 26.56
CA VAL A 190 -1.77 21.05 25.93
C VAL A 190 -0.33 20.62 25.73
N GLN A 191 0.04 19.49 26.29
CA GLN A 191 1.35 18.87 26.09
C GLN A 191 1.20 17.55 25.36
N ARG A 192 1.90 17.39 24.23
CA ARG A 192 1.94 16.16 23.44
C ARG A 192 3.24 15.40 23.62
N VAL A 193 3.12 14.10 23.75
CA VAL A 193 4.24 13.17 23.82
C VAL A 193 4.03 12.09 22.81
N PHE A 194 5.06 11.80 22.04
CA PHE A 194 5.03 10.77 21.01
C PHE A 194 5.88 9.59 21.48
N LEU A 195 5.26 8.42 21.59
CA LEU A 195 5.93 7.19 21.95
C LEU A 195 5.77 6.18 20.81
N LYS A 196 6.82 5.42 20.54
CA LYS A 196 6.75 4.32 19.59
C LYS A 196 6.59 3.01 20.37
N PRO A 197 5.37 2.45 20.45
CA PRO A 197 5.15 1.19 21.14
C PRO A 197 5.97 0.05 20.50
N PRO A 198 6.46 -0.91 21.28
CA PRO A 198 7.02 -2.15 20.76
C PRO A 198 6.02 -2.88 19.86
N SER A 199 6.49 -3.67 18.89
CA SER A 199 5.64 -4.38 17.92
C SER A 199 4.63 -5.33 18.55
N TRP A 200 4.98 -5.90 19.67
CA TRP A 200 4.17 -6.83 20.44
C TRP A 200 3.20 -6.15 21.42
N ALA A 201 3.29 -4.82 21.63
CA ALA A 201 2.41 -4.10 22.55
C ALA A 201 0.94 -4.17 22.14
N LYS A 202 0.07 -4.48 23.10
CA LYS A 202 -1.39 -4.57 22.92
C LYS A 202 -2.14 -3.59 23.82
N TRP A 203 -1.55 -3.22 24.94
CA TRP A 203 -2.07 -2.18 25.83
C TRP A 203 -0.91 -1.43 26.50
N ALA A 204 -1.24 -0.29 27.09
CA ALA A 204 -0.34 0.47 27.93
C ALA A 204 -1.00 0.73 29.27
N GLU A 205 -0.29 0.51 30.36
CA GLU A 205 -0.70 0.97 31.67
C GLU A 205 -0.20 2.38 31.90
N VAL A 206 -1.13 3.30 32.13
CA VAL A 206 -0.81 4.68 32.49
C VAL A 206 -1.09 4.92 33.95
N ARG A 207 -0.10 5.43 34.66
CA ARG A 207 -0.21 5.91 36.05
C ARG A 207 0.05 7.40 36.08
N ILE A 208 -0.86 8.14 36.70
CA ILE A 208 -0.73 9.59 36.85
C ILE A 208 -0.90 9.92 38.33
N GLN A 209 0.07 10.66 38.87
CA GLN A 209 0.01 11.16 40.23
C GLN A 209 0.17 12.66 40.24
N SER A 210 -0.70 13.34 40.99
CA SER A 210 -0.66 14.77 41.20
C SER A 210 -0.88 15.09 42.66
N ASN A 211 -0.18 16.11 43.14
CA ASN A 211 -0.34 16.63 44.51
C ASN A 211 -1.34 17.82 44.54
N SER A 212 -2.00 18.14 43.39
CA SER A 212 -2.97 19.24 43.36
C SER A 212 -4.27 18.80 44.03
N SER A 213 -4.71 19.58 45.01
CA SER A 213 -5.84 19.26 45.88
C SER A 213 -7.14 19.97 45.52
N GLU A 214 -7.13 20.79 44.48
CA GLU A 214 -8.29 21.57 44.10
C GLU A 214 -9.34 20.68 43.43
N SER A 215 -10.55 20.66 44.05
CA SER A 215 -11.58 19.66 43.77
C SER A 215 -12.26 19.76 42.39
N ASN A 216 -12.18 20.92 41.74
CA ASN A 216 -12.86 21.21 40.48
C ASN A 216 -11.99 21.16 39.22
N ASP A 217 -10.67 21.06 39.36
CA ASP A 217 -9.77 20.97 38.26
C ASP A 217 -9.90 19.64 37.53
N ARG A 218 -9.62 19.63 36.23
CA ARG A 218 -9.73 18.46 35.36
C ARG A 218 -8.51 18.34 34.47
N LEU A 219 -8.03 17.10 34.32
CA LEU A 219 -7.08 16.70 33.28
C LEU A 219 -7.82 15.98 32.16
N VAL A 220 -7.49 16.30 30.94
CA VAL A 220 -7.91 15.53 29.77
C VAL A 220 -6.71 14.67 29.35
N LEU A 221 -6.89 13.37 29.39
CA LEU A 221 -5.95 12.42 28.82
C LEU A 221 -6.54 11.90 27.51
N HIS A 222 -5.80 12.08 26.44
CA HIS A 222 -6.20 11.65 25.10
C HIS A 222 -5.05 10.92 24.42
N THR A 223 -5.34 9.82 23.74
CA THR A 223 -4.38 9.09 22.95
C THR A 223 -4.91 8.83 21.57
N ALA A 224 -4.03 8.83 20.57
CA ALA A 224 -4.38 8.52 19.19
C ALA A 224 -3.23 7.80 18.47
N GLN A 225 -3.60 6.88 17.59
CA GLN A 225 -2.69 6.25 16.63
C GLN A 225 -3.29 6.38 15.24
N LEU A 226 -2.46 6.72 14.25
CA LEU A 226 -2.89 6.76 12.85
C LEU A 226 -2.67 5.38 12.23
N LEU A 227 -3.75 4.65 12.06
CA LEU A 227 -3.74 3.33 11.45
C LEU A 227 -4.10 3.44 9.98
N ARG A 228 -3.38 2.70 9.12
CA ARG A 228 -3.72 2.63 7.69
C ARG A 228 -5.13 2.10 7.50
N SER A 229 -5.84 2.66 6.54
CA SER A 229 -7.19 2.22 6.15
C SER A 229 -8.24 2.28 7.26
N GLN A 230 -8.04 3.13 8.27
CA GLN A 230 -8.99 3.34 9.35
C GLN A 230 -9.09 4.83 9.71
N ARG A 231 -10.26 5.26 10.14
CA ARG A 231 -10.41 6.59 10.77
C ARG A 231 -9.56 6.67 12.03
N PHE A 232 -8.96 7.83 12.30
CA PHE A 232 -8.14 8.05 13.49
C PHE A 232 -8.92 7.80 14.80
N ASN A 233 -10.24 8.06 14.82
CA ASN A 233 -11.09 7.83 15.98
C ASN A 233 -11.26 6.34 16.34
N ARG A 234 -10.93 5.39 15.47
CA ARG A 234 -10.93 3.96 15.77
C ARG A 234 -9.83 3.56 16.75
N ALA A 235 -8.71 4.29 16.74
CA ALA A 235 -7.59 4.10 17.64
C ALA A 235 -7.43 5.32 18.58
N GLU A 236 -8.53 5.99 18.88
CA GLU A 236 -8.61 7.10 19.80
C GLU A 236 -9.15 6.64 21.14
N TRP A 237 -8.51 7.08 22.21
CA TRP A 237 -8.98 6.86 23.57
C TRP A 237 -8.89 8.17 24.35
N LYS A 238 -9.98 8.55 25.06
CA LYS A 238 -10.08 9.84 25.75
C LYS A 238 -10.73 9.69 27.12
N ARG A 239 -10.20 10.38 28.12
CA ARG A 239 -10.77 10.45 29.47
C ARG A 239 -10.65 11.84 30.05
N TYR A 240 -11.70 12.25 30.74
CA TYR A 240 -11.72 13.44 31.59
C TYR A 240 -11.52 12.98 33.03
N ILE A 241 -10.42 13.38 33.66
CA ILE A 241 -10.01 12.91 34.97
C ILE A 241 -10.16 14.08 35.95
N PRO A 242 -11.06 13.97 36.96
CA PRO A 242 -11.18 14.98 38.01
C PRO A 242 -9.89 15.03 38.85
N ALA A 243 -9.49 16.22 39.32
CA ALA A 243 -8.26 16.41 40.10
C ALA A 243 -8.19 15.53 41.36
N ARG A 244 -9.33 15.33 42.03
CA ARG A 244 -9.43 14.42 43.19
C ARG A 244 -9.01 12.97 42.88
N SER A 245 -9.13 12.54 41.64
CA SER A 245 -8.72 11.19 41.20
C SER A 245 -7.26 11.12 40.75
N LEU A 246 -6.58 12.27 40.61
CA LEU A 246 -5.20 12.33 40.15
C LEU A 246 -4.18 11.97 41.25
N SER A 247 -4.57 11.81 42.49
CA SER A 247 -3.68 11.36 43.55
C SER A 247 -3.08 9.96 43.30
N ASN A 248 -3.86 9.11 42.64
CA ASN A 248 -3.40 7.78 42.18
C ASN A 248 -4.29 7.28 41.03
N TYR A 249 -4.21 7.93 39.86
CA TYR A 249 -4.98 7.51 38.71
C TYR A 249 -4.24 6.39 37.95
N GLN A 250 -4.97 5.33 37.65
CA GLN A 250 -4.50 4.22 36.81
C GLN A 250 -5.53 3.90 35.73
N ALA A 251 -5.03 3.61 34.50
CA ALA A 251 -5.87 3.14 33.42
C ALA A 251 -5.06 2.26 32.47
N SER A 252 -5.78 1.32 31.83
CA SER A 252 -5.28 0.53 30.74
C SER A 252 -5.77 1.11 29.40
N VAL A 253 -4.86 1.40 28.49
CA VAL A 253 -5.12 2.03 27.19
C VAL A 253 -4.81 1.02 26.10
N PRO A 254 -5.74 0.75 25.15
CA PRO A 254 -5.46 -0.13 24.03
C PRO A 254 -4.37 0.46 23.12
N VAL A 255 -3.49 -0.39 22.63
CA VAL A 255 -2.33 -0.02 21.80
C VAL A 255 -2.23 -0.94 20.59
N HIS A 256 -1.90 -0.36 19.47
CA HIS A 256 -1.42 -1.08 18.29
C HIS A 256 0.11 -1.00 18.26
N GLY A 257 0.78 -2.14 18.31
CA GLY A 257 2.25 -2.20 18.25
C GLY A 257 2.78 -1.67 16.91
N ASN A 258 3.94 -1.00 16.94
CA ASN A 258 4.66 -0.33 15.87
C ASN A 258 4.18 1.08 15.49
N PRO A 259 2.88 1.35 15.14
CA PRO A 259 2.49 2.73 14.81
C PRO A 259 2.72 3.66 15.99
N MET A 260 3.27 4.84 15.70
CA MET A 260 3.52 5.84 16.73
C MET A 260 2.23 6.25 17.43
N MET A 261 2.30 6.29 18.76
CA MET A 261 1.19 6.68 19.63
C MET A 261 1.40 8.08 20.17
N GLU A 262 0.43 8.94 19.92
CA GLU A 262 0.37 10.27 20.50
C GLU A 262 -0.35 10.22 21.84
N TRP A 263 0.29 10.76 22.87
CA TRP A 263 -0.27 10.96 24.21
C TRP A 263 -0.42 12.44 24.44
N THR A 264 -1.66 12.90 24.66
CA THR A 264 -1.96 14.29 24.91
C THR A 264 -2.46 14.47 26.35
N PHE A 265 -1.76 15.29 27.07
CA PHE A 265 -2.11 15.72 28.43
C PHE A 265 -2.56 17.18 28.34
N ALA A 266 -3.81 17.45 28.64
CA ALA A 266 -4.34 18.80 28.57
C ALA A 266 -4.99 19.22 29.89
N SER A 267 -4.54 20.34 30.42
CA SER A 267 -5.21 21.00 31.53
C SER A 267 -6.50 21.64 31.02
N TYR A 268 -7.64 21.34 31.68
CA TYR A 268 -8.90 21.86 31.20
C TYR A 268 -8.93 23.39 31.30
N TRP A 269 -9.52 24.07 30.33
CA TRP A 269 -9.48 25.52 30.21
C TRP A 269 -10.08 26.28 31.41
N SER A 270 -11.03 25.66 32.13
CA SER A 270 -11.67 26.26 33.31
C SER A 270 -10.93 25.95 34.64
N ASN A 271 -9.77 25.29 34.60
CA ASN A 271 -8.99 25.06 35.78
C ASN A 271 -8.47 26.40 36.33
N GLN A 272 -8.36 26.47 37.66
CA GLN A 272 -7.98 27.72 38.34
C GLN A 272 -6.46 27.79 38.60
N SER A 273 -5.80 26.62 38.64
CA SER A 273 -4.38 26.53 38.95
C SER A 273 -3.62 25.62 37.99
N SER A 274 -2.29 25.71 38.02
CA SER A 274 -1.44 24.78 37.29
C SER A 274 -1.45 23.41 37.92
N ILE A 275 -1.51 22.36 37.10
CA ILE A 275 -1.48 20.97 37.55
C ILE A 275 -0.07 20.42 37.37
N LYS A 276 0.50 19.86 38.45
CA LYS A 276 1.78 19.14 38.42
C LYS A 276 1.53 17.65 38.37
N LEU A 277 2.07 16.96 37.37
CA LEU A 277 1.83 15.57 37.09
C LEU A 277 3.14 14.75 37.13
N ASN A 278 3.13 13.63 37.79
CA ASN A 278 4.10 12.56 37.62
C ASN A 278 3.42 11.48 36.79
N ILE A 279 3.95 11.20 35.59
CA ILE A 279 3.33 10.29 34.63
C ILE A 279 4.27 9.12 34.41
N GLU A 280 3.72 7.93 34.46
CA GLU A 280 4.39 6.67 34.10
C GLU A 280 3.50 5.93 33.10
N ILE A 281 4.09 5.50 31.98
CA ILE A 281 3.45 4.70 30.94
C ILE A 281 4.29 3.44 30.74
N LYS A 282 3.65 2.27 30.80
CA LYS A 282 4.28 0.96 30.56
C LYS A 282 3.55 0.24 29.45
N PHE A 283 4.28 -0.20 28.43
CA PHE A 283 3.72 -0.99 27.34
C PHE A 283 3.79 -2.48 27.69
N GLU A 284 2.69 -3.16 27.44
CA GLU A 284 2.53 -4.58 27.69
C GLU A 284 1.80 -5.26 26.54
N GLY A 285 1.98 -6.57 26.39
CA GLY A 285 1.33 -7.31 25.32
C GLY A 285 1.82 -8.74 25.19
N VAL A 286 1.33 -9.38 24.13
CA VAL A 286 1.71 -10.75 23.76
C VAL A 286 2.13 -10.72 22.30
N GLU A 287 3.35 -11.18 22.00
CA GLU A 287 3.87 -11.28 20.64
C GLU A 287 3.24 -12.47 19.92
N GLY A 288 3.14 -12.39 18.58
CA GLY A 288 2.62 -13.45 17.73
C GLY A 288 1.13 -13.40 17.47
N LEU A 289 0.34 -12.62 18.21
CA LEU A 289 -1.12 -12.49 18.03
C LEU A 289 -1.46 -11.35 17.07
N GLN A 290 -1.12 -11.52 15.80
CA GLN A 290 -1.55 -10.63 14.72
C GLN A 290 -2.88 -11.11 14.13
N GLN A 291 -3.32 -10.47 13.03
CA GLN A 291 -4.48 -10.92 12.29
C GLN A 291 -4.23 -12.33 11.73
N VAL A 292 -5.11 -13.26 12.06
CA VAL A 292 -5.00 -14.67 11.66
C VAL A 292 -5.95 -14.97 10.52
N TYR A 293 -5.44 -15.57 9.45
CA TYR A 293 -6.22 -16.00 8.29
C TYR A 293 -6.37 -17.52 8.31
N VAL A 294 -7.61 -17.99 8.27
CA VAL A 294 -7.96 -19.41 8.22
C VAL A 294 -8.65 -19.71 6.89
N MET A 295 -8.25 -20.77 6.22
CA MET A 295 -8.87 -21.24 4.98
C MET A 295 -9.76 -22.45 5.26
N GLY A 296 -11.07 -22.28 5.12
CA GLY A 296 -12.05 -23.35 5.39
C GLY A 296 -11.99 -23.85 6.82
N SER A 297 -12.02 -25.17 7.01
CA SER A 297 -11.92 -25.86 8.30
C SER A 297 -10.50 -26.27 8.70
N ALA A 298 -9.49 -25.77 8.01
CA ALA A 298 -8.10 -26.13 8.28
C ALA A 298 -7.66 -25.74 9.71
N LEU A 299 -6.91 -26.60 10.37
CA LEU A 299 -6.20 -26.30 11.62
C LEU A 299 -4.96 -25.49 11.32
N ILE A 300 -4.84 -24.30 11.93
CA ILE A 300 -3.70 -23.42 11.74
C ILE A 300 -2.97 -23.23 13.08
N PRO A 301 -1.64 -23.45 13.12
CA PRO A 301 -0.86 -23.16 14.29
C PRO A 301 -0.66 -21.64 14.46
N ILE A 302 -0.85 -21.15 15.68
CA ILE A 302 -0.46 -19.82 16.10
C ILE A 302 0.43 -19.93 17.33
N SER A 303 1.49 -19.13 17.40
CA SER A 303 2.35 -19.05 18.57
C SER A 303 2.08 -17.78 19.36
N ALA A 304 2.15 -17.85 20.66
CA ALA A 304 2.07 -16.72 21.56
C ALA A 304 3.30 -16.69 22.46
N ASN A 305 3.92 -15.52 22.57
CA ASN A 305 5.04 -15.25 23.47
C ASN A 305 4.72 -14.01 24.29
N ILE A 306 4.90 -14.07 25.60
CA ILE A 306 4.71 -12.91 26.48
C ILE A 306 5.94 -12.01 26.41
N GLN A 307 5.67 -10.73 26.14
CA GLN A 307 6.63 -9.65 26.26
C GLN A 307 6.05 -8.59 27.23
N GLY A 308 6.82 -8.10 28.17
CA GLY A 308 6.38 -7.08 29.10
C GLY A 308 6.97 -7.23 30.49
N VAL A 309 6.38 -6.52 31.44
CA VAL A 309 6.90 -6.40 32.82
C VAL A 309 6.48 -7.58 33.72
N HIS A 310 5.47 -8.34 33.32
CA HIS A 310 4.95 -9.45 34.11
C HIS A 310 5.75 -10.73 33.87
N ASP A 311 6.20 -11.38 34.96
CA ASP A 311 6.94 -12.64 34.88
C ASP A 311 6.04 -13.80 34.40
N THR A 312 4.75 -13.74 34.70
CA THR A 312 3.77 -14.76 34.33
C THR A 312 2.37 -14.14 34.09
N ILE A 313 1.66 -14.59 33.04
CA ILE A 313 0.26 -14.29 32.84
C ILE A 313 -0.51 -15.60 32.65
N GLU A 314 -1.68 -15.71 33.26
CA GLU A 314 -2.59 -16.82 33.04
C GLU A 314 -3.60 -16.41 31.93
N LEU A 315 -3.52 -17.02 30.78
CA LEU A 315 -4.35 -16.70 29.63
C LEU A 315 -5.32 -17.83 29.29
N GLN A 316 -6.56 -17.46 29.05
CA GLN A 316 -7.57 -18.34 28.48
C GLN A 316 -7.93 -17.85 27.07
N PRO A 317 -7.56 -18.58 26.02
CA PRO A 317 -7.93 -18.21 24.68
C PRO A 317 -9.42 -18.51 24.41
N GLN A 318 -10.13 -17.54 23.84
CA GLN A 318 -11.48 -17.68 23.37
C GLN A 318 -11.60 -17.05 21.97
N GLY A 319 -12.39 -17.65 21.11
CA GLY A 319 -12.59 -17.10 19.75
C GLY A 319 -14.00 -17.33 19.25
N SER A 320 -14.50 -16.35 18.50
CA SER A 320 -15.75 -16.47 17.78
C SER A 320 -15.75 -15.65 16.51
N LEU A 321 -16.39 -16.17 15.47
CA LEU A 321 -16.74 -15.42 14.27
C LEU A 321 -18.08 -14.72 14.54
N THR A 322 -18.12 -13.44 14.25
CA THR A 322 -19.26 -12.56 14.57
C THR A 322 -19.84 -11.86 13.35
N GLU A 323 -19.11 -11.82 12.25
CA GLU A 323 -19.49 -11.09 11.05
C GLU A 323 -19.26 -11.92 9.79
N VAL A 324 -20.10 -11.70 8.78
CA VAL A 324 -19.94 -12.21 7.42
C VAL A 324 -19.71 -11.04 6.46
N GLU A 325 -18.75 -11.18 5.57
CA GLU A 325 -18.41 -10.20 4.55
C GLU A 325 -18.67 -10.76 3.15
N PHE A 326 -19.31 -9.97 2.31
CA PHE A 326 -19.51 -10.28 0.89
C PHE A 326 -19.28 -9.04 0.03
N SER A 327 -19.00 -9.27 -1.26
CA SER A 327 -18.70 -8.19 -2.21
C SER A 327 -19.83 -8.07 -3.23
N LEU A 328 -20.22 -6.81 -3.49
CA LEU A 328 -21.13 -6.45 -4.58
C LEU A 328 -20.33 -5.76 -5.68
N PHE A 329 -20.69 -6.03 -6.91
CA PHE A 329 -20.16 -5.27 -8.06
C PHE A 329 -21.16 -4.20 -8.49
N PRO A 330 -20.72 -3.07 -9.05
CA PRO A 330 -21.65 -2.04 -9.48
C PRO A 330 -22.55 -2.55 -10.60
N SER A 331 -23.85 -2.26 -10.48
CA SER A 331 -24.85 -2.52 -11.52
C SER A 331 -24.74 -1.53 -12.68
N ASN A 332 -24.25 -0.31 -12.38
CA ASN A 332 -23.99 0.72 -13.37
C ASN A 332 -22.77 1.56 -12.94
N ALA A 333 -22.00 2.03 -13.93
CA ALA A 333 -20.83 2.88 -13.72
C ALA A 333 -20.73 3.90 -14.84
N SER A 334 -20.68 5.20 -14.51
CA SER A 334 -20.53 6.28 -15.48
C SER A 334 -19.46 7.26 -15.04
N ILE A 335 -18.59 7.67 -15.98
CA ILE A 335 -17.70 8.80 -15.79
C ILE A 335 -18.24 9.96 -16.59
N GLN A 336 -18.37 11.12 -15.97
CA GLN A 336 -18.89 12.34 -16.56
C GLN A 336 -17.96 13.49 -16.21
N ARG A 337 -17.78 14.41 -17.17
CA ARG A 337 -17.18 15.71 -16.89
C ARG A 337 -18.18 16.57 -16.14
N SER A 338 -17.73 17.29 -15.14
CA SER A 338 -18.57 18.33 -14.55
C SER A 338 -18.68 19.50 -15.52
N SER A 339 -19.92 19.87 -15.82
CA SER A 339 -20.23 21.05 -16.66
C SER A 339 -20.53 22.29 -15.82
N ASP A 340 -20.51 22.18 -14.49
CA ASP A 340 -20.79 23.31 -13.60
C ASP A 340 -19.60 24.27 -13.58
N PRO A 341 -19.79 25.57 -13.84
CA PRO A 341 -18.72 26.56 -13.76
C PRO A 341 -17.96 26.61 -12.43
N ARG A 342 -18.58 26.12 -11.34
CA ARG A 342 -17.93 26.03 -10.01
C ARG A 342 -16.90 24.90 -9.91
N ASP A 343 -17.00 23.91 -10.75
CA ASP A 343 -16.13 22.73 -10.77
C ASP A 343 -14.95 22.88 -11.76
N ILE A 344 -14.81 24.07 -12.35
CA ILE A 344 -13.67 24.40 -13.21
C ILE A 344 -12.49 24.79 -12.32
N LEU A 345 -11.40 24.05 -12.41
CA LEU A 345 -10.18 24.29 -11.66
C LEU A 345 -9.37 25.45 -12.24
N VAL A 346 -8.40 25.93 -11.42
CA VAL A 346 -7.63 27.16 -11.70
C VAL A 346 -6.84 27.10 -13.03
N ASP A 347 -6.47 25.91 -13.48
CA ASP A 347 -5.67 25.62 -14.69
C ASP A 347 -6.50 25.13 -15.87
N ASP A 348 -7.83 25.35 -15.82
CA ASP A 348 -8.78 24.87 -16.84
C ASP A 348 -8.99 23.37 -16.87
N GLN A 349 -8.44 22.66 -15.92
CA GLN A 349 -8.80 21.28 -15.73
C GLN A 349 -10.26 21.19 -15.28
N GLU A 350 -10.97 20.28 -15.91
CA GLU A 350 -12.33 19.95 -15.53
C GLU A 350 -12.29 18.84 -14.51
N LEU A 351 -13.17 18.91 -13.52
CA LEU A 351 -13.38 17.80 -12.61
C LEU A 351 -14.15 16.68 -13.30
N HIS A 352 -13.68 15.47 -13.14
CA HIS A 352 -14.35 14.27 -13.59
C HIS A 352 -15.03 13.60 -12.40
N ARG A 353 -16.22 13.07 -12.65
CA ARG A 353 -17.07 12.42 -11.66
C ARG A 353 -17.35 10.99 -12.10
N LEU A 354 -16.92 10.03 -11.31
CA LEU A 354 -17.30 8.63 -11.44
C LEU A 354 -18.49 8.36 -10.49
N ASP A 355 -19.61 7.93 -11.07
CA ASP A 355 -20.78 7.48 -10.34
C ASP A 355 -20.88 5.96 -10.46
N LEU A 356 -20.95 5.27 -9.32
CA LEU A 356 -21.14 3.83 -9.21
C LEU A 356 -22.45 3.56 -8.47
N PHE A 357 -23.22 2.62 -8.99
CA PHE A 357 -24.51 2.22 -8.42
C PHE A 357 -24.48 0.74 -8.07
N TYR A 358 -24.92 0.43 -6.84
CA TYR A 358 -25.02 -0.94 -6.33
C TYR A 358 -26.45 -1.17 -5.84
N GLU A 359 -26.99 -2.35 -6.11
CA GLU A 359 -28.27 -2.79 -5.58
C GLU A 359 -28.07 -4.03 -4.73
N TRP A 360 -28.72 -4.04 -3.58
CA TRP A 360 -28.62 -5.15 -2.63
C TRP A 360 -29.96 -5.39 -1.96
N GLU A 361 -30.37 -6.66 -1.94
CA GLU A 361 -31.57 -7.10 -1.27
C GLU A 361 -31.22 -7.67 0.11
N ASN A 362 -31.71 -6.98 1.14
CA ASN A 362 -31.54 -7.38 2.53
C ASN A 362 -32.73 -8.24 2.99
N THR A 363 -32.44 -9.43 3.53
CA THR A 363 -33.47 -10.39 3.95
C THR A 363 -33.99 -10.14 5.36
N GLN A 364 -33.22 -9.47 6.24
CA GLN A 364 -33.59 -9.17 7.62
C GLN A 364 -33.00 -7.85 8.12
N ALA A 365 -33.68 -7.22 9.08
CA ALA A 365 -33.15 -6.00 9.69
C ALA A 365 -31.87 -6.28 10.49
N SER A 366 -30.80 -5.52 10.22
CA SER A 366 -29.49 -5.71 10.86
C SER A 366 -28.64 -4.43 10.78
N PRO A 367 -27.63 -4.26 11.62
CA PRO A 367 -26.59 -3.27 11.36
C PRO A 367 -25.72 -3.73 10.19
N LEU A 368 -25.29 -2.78 9.36
CA LEU A 368 -24.47 -2.99 8.18
C LEU A 368 -23.23 -2.11 8.25
N ASN A 369 -22.07 -2.67 7.96
CA ASN A 369 -20.85 -1.92 7.68
C ASN A 369 -20.59 -1.92 6.17
N VAL A 370 -20.28 -0.73 5.63
CA VAL A 370 -20.02 -0.50 4.20
C VAL A 370 -18.58 -0.04 4.05
N HIS A 371 -17.79 -0.67 3.18
CA HIS A 371 -16.41 -0.24 2.93
C HIS A 371 -15.91 -0.63 1.54
N TRP A 372 -14.91 0.12 1.07
CA TRP A 372 -14.21 -0.10 -0.20
C TRP A 372 -12.71 -0.21 0.07
N ASP A 373 -12.21 -1.42 0.20
CA ASP A 373 -10.80 -1.69 0.56
C ASP A 373 -9.82 -1.02 -0.41
N ALA A 374 -10.13 -1.04 -1.71
CA ALA A 374 -9.26 -0.48 -2.74
C ALA A 374 -9.13 1.05 -2.70
N LEU A 375 -10.09 1.76 -2.07
CA LEU A 375 -10.05 3.21 -1.97
C LEU A 375 -9.32 3.71 -0.73
N ALA A 376 -9.13 2.86 0.27
CA ALA A 376 -8.56 3.24 1.55
C ALA A 376 -7.13 3.83 1.44
N GLU A 377 -6.39 3.46 0.40
CA GLU A 377 -5.01 3.93 0.17
C GLU A 377 -4.90 5.04 -0.90
N VAL A 378 -5.94 5.25 -1.70
CA VAL A 378 -5.93 6.16 -2.87
C VAL A 378 -6.73 7.43 -2.62
N LEU A 379 -7.48 7.48 -1.52
CA LEU A 379 -8.34 8.61 -1.20
C LEU A 379 -7.55 9.88 -0.94
N TYR A 380 -8.04 10.97 -1.57
CA TYR A 380 -7.48 12.31 -1.44
C TYR A 380 -6.04 12.43 -1.94
N ASP A 381 -5.68 11.76 -3.05
CA ASP A 381 -4.37 11.85 -3.64
C ASP A 381 -4.13 13.23 -4.31
N SER A 382 -5.20 13.98 -4.60
CA SER A 382 -5.15 15.38 -5.03
C SER A 382 -5.97 16.31 -4.12
N SER A 383 -5.81 17.63 -4.26
CA SER A 383 -6.61 18.62 -3.50
C SER A 383 -8.08 18.65 -3.91
N TYR A 384 -8.38 18.11 -5.07
CA TYR A 384 -9.71 18.12 -5.66
C TYR A 384 -10.37 16.76 -5.63
N SER A 385 -9.64 15.70 -5.26
CA SER A 385 -10.24 14.38 -5.08
C SER A 385 -11.18 14.38 -3.89
N SER A 386 -12.34 13.78 -4.07
CA SER A 386 -13.31 13.59 -3.00
C SER A 386 -14.13 12.34 -3.24
N LEU A 387 -14.71 11.83 -2.18
CA LEU A 387 -15.57 10.67 -2.20
C LEU A 387 -16.78 10.93 -1.33
N LEU A 388 -17.96 10.64 -1.88
CA LEU A 388 -19.20 10.66 -1.15
C LEU A 388 -20.03 9.46 -1.57
N TRP A 389 -20.59 8.73 -0.62
CA TRP A 389 -21.58 7.73 -0.92
C TRP A 389 -22.85 7.96 -0.12
N LYS A 390 -23.96 7.50 -0.67
CA LYS A 390 -25.26 7.51 -0.03
C LYS A 390 -25.93 6.15 -0.11
N MET A 391 -26.75 5.85 0.88
CA MET A 391 -27.60 4.66 0.88
C MET A 391 -29.07 5.08 0.94
N GLU A 392 -29.86 4.50 0.06
CA GLU A 392 -31.31 4.63 0.01
C GLU A 392 -31.95 3.30 0.43
N GLY A 393 -32.94 3.40 1.29
CA GLY A 393 -33.73 2.25 1.73
C GLY A 393 -34.81 1.83 0.73
N PRO A 394 -35.60 0.76 1.04
CA PRO A 394 -36.63 0.23 0.15
C PRO A 394 -37.70 1.26 -0.27
N ASN A 395 -37.91 2.29 0.53
CA ASN A 395 -38.88 3.37 0.27
C ASN A 395 -38.28 4.55 -0.51
N GLY A 396 -37.07 4.44 -1.03
CA GLY A 396 -36.34 5.53 -1.68
C GLY A 396 -35.85 6.63 -0.73
N ARG A 397 -36.05 6.48 0.60
CA ARG A 397 -35.56 7.42 1.60
C ARG A 397 -34.07 7.23 1.79
N VAL A 398 -33.32 8.33 1.78
CA VAL A 398 -31.90 8.32 2.12
C VAL A 398 -31.72 7.97 3.60
N LEU A 399 -30.99 6.91 3.88
CA LEU A 399 -30.67 6.42 5.21
C LEU A 399 -29.42 7.10 5.76
N THR A 400 -28.42 7.29 4.92
CA THR A 400 -27.16 7.92 5.30
C THR A 400 -26.40 8.47 4.10
N TYR A 401 -25.51 9.42 4.42
CA TYR A 401 -24.39 9.87 3.59
C TYR A 401 -23.13 9.68 4.40
N ASP A 402 -22.06 9.22 3.77
CA ASP A 402 -20.76 9.08 4.43
C ASP A 402 -19.61 9.17 3.40
N ASP A 403 -18.40 9.23 3.91
CA ASP A 403 -17.17 9.15 3.13
C ASP A 403 -16.59 7.71 3.15
N ALA A 404 -15.34 7.53 2.82
CA ALA A 404 -14.67 6.23 2.83
C ALA A 404 -14.72 5.51 4.19
N TRP A 405 -14.95 6.22 5.24
CA TRP A 405 -14.89 5.74 6.63
C TRP A 405 -16.29 5.64 7.23
N SER A 406 -17.06 4.69 6.77
CA SER A 406 -18.46 4.55 7.18
C SER A 406 -18.64 4.14 8.65
N HIS A 407 -19.78 4.53 9.20
CA HIS A 407 -20.28 4.04 10.48
C HIS A 407 -21.25 2.88 10.28
N PRO A 408 -21.44 2.00 11.28
CA PRO A 408 -22.48 0.99 11.20
C PRO A 408 -23.85 1.62 11.01
N ILE A 409 -24.62 1.16 10.02
CA ILE A 409 -25.93 1.69 9.65
C ILE A 409 -26.98 0.65 10.00
N LYS A 410 -28.05 1.05 10.66
CA LYS A 410 -29.22 0.19 10.87
C LYS A 410 -30.06 0.17 9.59
N ILE A 411 -30.23 -1.02 9.02
CA ILE A 411 -30.98 -1.24 7.78
C ILE A 411 -32.20 -2.14 8.04
N SER A 412 -33.25 -1.90 7.27
CA SER A 412 -34.48 -2.74 7.25
C SER A 412 -34.39 -3.86 6.24
N LYS A 413 -35.36 -4.76 6.24
CA LYS A 413 -35.57 -5.74 5.16
C LYS A 413 -35.99 -5.02 3.87
N GLY A 414 -35.53 -5.49 2.72
CA GLY A 414 -35.89 -5.01 1.38
C GLY A 414 -34.70 -4.58 0.53
N THR A 415 -34.96 -4.05 -0.65
CA THR A 415 -33.93 -3.63 -1.61
C THR A 415 -33.36 -2.25 -1.23
N HIS A 416 -32.04 -2.20 -1.11
CA HIS A 416 -31.30 -0.99 -0.83
C HIS A 416 -30.47 -0.58 -2.04
N ARG A 417 -30.37 0.72 -2.30
CA ARG A 417 -29.53 1.29 -3.34
C ARG A 417 -28.39 2.05 -2.72
N ILE A 418 -27.18 1.76 -3.15
CA ILE A 418 -25.98 2.45 -2.69
C ILE A 418 -25.37 3.12 -3.92
N SER A 419 -25.15 4.42 -3.83
CA SER A 419 -24.44 5.17 -4.86
C SER A 419 -23.17 5.76 -4.28
N LEU A 420 -22.06 5.53 -4.99
CA LEU A 420 -20.74 6.07 -4.67
C LEU A 420 -20.35 7.05 -5.77
N THR A 421 -20.02 8.27 -5.40
CA THR A 421 -19.51 9.31 -6.29
C THR A 421 -18.08 9.63 -5.90
N ILE A 422 -17.17 9.52 -6.87
CA ILE A 422 -15.76 9.87 -6.73
C ILE A 422 -15.43 11.00 -7.68
N TRP A 423 -14.80 12.05 -7.18
CA TRP A 423 -14.32 13.18 -7.96
C TRP A 423 -12.82 13.14 -8.08
N HIS A 424 -12.30 13.42 -9.29
CA HIS A 424 -10.87 13.57 -9.54
C HIS A 424 -10.61 14.48 -10.74
N GLU A 425 -9.47 15.16 -10.75
CA GLU A 425 -9.05 16.04 -11.84
C GLU A 425 -8.57 15.28 -13.08
N TYR A 426 -8.19 14.00 -12.96
CA TYR A 426 -7.75 13.15 -14.06
C TYR A 426 -8.70 11.97 -14.26
N GLU A 427 -9.27 11.87 -15.46
CA GLU A 427 -10.20 10.80 -15.84
C GLU A 427 -9.53 9.42 -15.79
N GLU A 428 -8.26 9.34 -16.22
CA GLU A 428 -7.51 8.09 -16.27
C GLU A 428 -7.36 7.42 -14.89
N LEU A 429 -7.38 8.21 -13.81
CA LEU A 429 -7.30 7.67 -12.44
C LEU A 429 -8.64 7.14 -11.93
N LEU A 430 -9.76 7.51 -12.57
CA LEU A 430 -11.10 7.00 -12.25
C LEU A 430 -11.44 5.70 -13.01
N GLU A 431 -10.86 5.49 -14.20
CA GLU A 431 -11.17 4.33 -15.04
C GLU A 431 -10.98 2.97 -14.34
N PRO A 432 -9.89 2.72 -13.56
CA PRO A 432 -9.73 1.45 -12.84
C PRO A 432 -10.85 1.15 -11.85
N PHE A 433 -11.55 2.19 -11.37
CA PHE A 433 -12.60 2.05 -10.36
C PHE A 433 -14.00 1.77 -10.94
N ARG A 434 -14.19 1.72 -12.27
CA ARG A 434 -15.50 1.38 -12.86
C ARG A 434 -16.09 0.05 -12.39
N LYS A 435 -15.25 -0.91 -12.02
CA LYS A 435 -15.66 -2.23 -11.52
C LYS A 435 -15.32 -2.39 -10.04
N LEU A 436 -15.26 -1.31 -9.29
CA LEU A 436 -14.89 -1.30 -7.90
C LEU A 436 -15.86 -2.17 -7.06
N PRO A 437 -15.41 -3.24 -6.41
CA PRO A 437 -16.26 -4.01 -5.52
C PRO A 437 -16.55 -3.23 -4.23
N LEU A 438 -17.81 -3.22 -3.85
CA LEU A 438 -18.27 -2.76 -2.54
C LEU A 438 -18.28 -3.94 -1.58
N ASN A 439 -17.64 -3.81 -0.44
CA ASN A 439 -17.66 -4.82 0.61
C ASN A 439 -18.70 -4.45 1.68
N LEU A 440 -19.57 -5.40 1.97
CA LEU A 440 -20.60 -5.29 3.00
C LEU A 440 -20.32 -6.30 4.10
N SER A 441 -20.31 -5.85 5.35
CA SER A 441 -20.19 -6.72 6.53
C SER A 441 -21.44 -6.68 7.36
N LEU A 442 -22.00 -7.85 7.64
CA LEU A 442 -23.18 -8.06 8.46
C LEU A 442 -22.84 -8.89 9.70
N PRO A 443 -23.42 -8.60 10.87
CA PRO A 443 -23.30 -9.48 12.01
C PRO A 443 -23.99 -10.83 11.72
N LEU A 444 -23.37 -11.89 12.15
CA LEU A 444 -23.98 -13.22 12.14
C LEU A 444 -25.14 -13.28 13.14
N SER A 445 -26.20 -14.00 12.80
CA SER A 445 -27.35 -14.23 13.68
C SER A 445 -26.94 -14.95 14.98
N GLN A 446 -25.97 -15.85 14.88
CA GLN A 446 -25.30 -16.51 16.00
C GLN A 446 -23.80 -16.47 15.78
N SER A 447 -23.05 -16.14 16.85
CA SER A 447 -21.59 -16.20 16.80
C SER A 447 -21.14 -17.67 16.71
N ILE A 448 -20.16 -17.93 15.85
CA ILE A 448 -19.61 -19.26 15.63
C ILE A 448 -18.35 -19.40 16.49
N PRO A 449 -18.31 -20.35 17.42
CA PRO A 449 -17.13 -20.56 18.23
C PRO A 449 -15.95 -21.04 17.37
N ILE A 450 -14.78 -20.47 17.62
CA ILE A 450 -13.52 -20.94 17.06
C ILE A 450 -12.96 -21.97 18.05
N MET A 451 -12.61 -23.14 17.55
CA MET A 451 -11.92 -24.16 18.33
C MET A 451 -10.45 -23.73 18.49
N ILE A 452 -9.98 -23.72 19.73
CA ILE A 452 -8.58 -23.42 20.06
C ILE A 452 -8.09 -24.56 20.94
N VAL A 453 -7.02 -25.23 20.54
CA VAL A 453 -6.44 -26.37 21.25
C VAL A 453 -4.92 -26.18 21.36
N THR A 454 -4.36 -26.63 22.45
CA THR A 454 -2.91 -26.61 22.70
C THR A 454 -2.23 -27.85 22.17
N THR A 455 -2.94 -28.98 22.16
CA THR A 455 -2.47 -30.23 21.57
C THR A 455 -3.55 -30.78 20.64
N LEU A 456 -3.14 -31.43 19.54
CA LEU A 456 -4.07 -32.03 18.57
C LEU A 456 -4.95 -33.14 19.18
N SER A 457 -4.58 -33.69 20.34
CA SER A 457 -5.32 -34.73 21.05
C SER A 457 -6.40 -34.19 22.00
N GLU A 458 -6.39 -32.90 22.34
CA GLU A 458 -7.35 -32.30 23.27
C GLU A 458 -8.48 -31.61 22.51
N ALA A 459 -9.59 -32.29 22.34
CA ALA A 459 -10.76 -31.77 21.62
C ALA A 459 -11.58 -30.71 22.38
N ASN A 460 -11.28 -30.44 23.65
CA ASN A 460 -12.07 -29.55 24.52
C ASN A 460 -11.16 -28.82 25.50
N GLY A 461 -10.68 -27.63 25.13
CA GLY A 461 -9.87 -27.01 26.13
C GLY A 461 -9.75 -25.51 26.11
N SER A 462 -10.65 -24.81 26.74
CA SER A 462 -10.39 -23.45 27.20
C SER A 462 -10.06 -23.47 28.69
N LYS A 463 -8.93 -24.05 29.06
CA LYS A 463 -8.37 -23.88 30.42
C LYS A 463 -7.48 -22.64 30.45
N PHE A 464 -7.42 -21.99 31.63
CA PHE A 464 -6.39 -20.99 31.88
C PHE A 464 -5.03 -21.67 31.86
N GLU A 465 -4.12 -21.13 31.08
CA GLU A 465 -2.76 -21.60 31.00
C GLU A 465 -1.80 -20.51 31.44
N THR A 466 -0.84 -20.86 32.28
CA THR A 466 0.21 -19.94 32.66
C THR A 466 1.24 -19.86 31.56
N LEU A 467 1.55 -18.64 31.14
CA LEU A 467 2.59 -18.33 30.19
C LEU A 467 3.65 -17.50 30.92
N GLY A 468 4.88 -17.98 30.98
CA GLY A 468 6.03 -17.29 31.57
C GLY A 468 6.64 -16.28 30.60
N LYS A 469 7.47 -15.39 31.16
CA LYS A 469 8.28 -14.46 30.35
C LYS A 469 9.21 -15.28 29.44
N ASP A 470 9.30 -14.90 28.16
CA ASP A 470 10.09 -15.56 27.12
C ASP A 470 9.67 -17.02 26.80
N GLU A 471 8.54 -17.47 27.33
CA GLU A 471 7.97 -18.78 27.00
C GLU A 471 7.13 -18.68 25.72
N ASN A 472 7.37 -19.58 24.77
CA ASN A 472 6.59 -19.73 23.54
C ASN A 472 5.57 -20.85 23.71
N LYS A 473 4.28 -20.52 23.56
CA LYS A 473 3.20 -21.51 23.45
C LYS A 473 2.58 -21.49 22.07
N SER A 474 2.39 -22.68 21.55
CA SER A 474 1.71 -22.88 20.25
C SER A 474 0.27 -23.29 20.48
N TYR A 475 -0.63 -22.66 19.78
CA TYR A 475 -2.06 -22.98 19.77
C TYR A 475 -2.47 -23.35 18.35
N TRP A 476 -3.45 -24.24 18.26
CA TRP A 476 -4.06 -24.62 16.98
C TRP A 476 -5.47 -24.06 16.95
N ILE A 477 -5.83 -23.37 15.88
CA ILE A 477 -7.15 -22.77 15.70
C ILE A 477 -7.85 -23.33 14.48
N SER A 478 -9.16 -23.56 14.60
CA SER A 478 -10.04 -23.99 13.50
C SER A 478 -11.44 -23.43 13.67
N ALA A 479 -12.10 -23.11 12.56
CA ALA A 479 -13.53 -22.85 12.53
C ALA A 479 -14.24 -24.20 12.32
N LYS A 480 -14.84 -24.75 13.39
CA LYS A 480 -15.39 -26.11 13.43
C LYS A 480 -16.55 -26.36 12.46
N GLU A 481 -17.35 -25.35 12.19
CA GLU A 481 -18.48 -25.40 11.24
C GLU A 481 -18.69 -24.05 10.60
N MET A 482 -18.86 -24.03 9.30
CA MET A 482 -19.26 -22.82 8.59
C MET A 482 -20.77 -22.72 8.56
N PRO A 483 -21.37 -21.56 8.87
CA PRO A 483 -22.83 -21.46 8.90
C PRO A 483 -23.40 -21.65 7.51
N LYS A 484 -24.49 -22.36 7.45
CA LYS A 484 -25.40 -22.34 6.29
C LYS A 484 -26.32 -21.13 6.45
N ASP A 485 -25.76 -19.92 6.29
CA ASP A 485 -26.56 -18.69 6.42
C ASP A 485 -27.47 -18.54 5.19
N ASN A 486 -28.77 -18.70 5.41
CA ASN A 486 -29.80 -18.45 4.39
C ASN A 486 -29.92 -16.95 4.03
N ALA A 487 -29.35 -16.06 4.83
CA ALA A 487 -29.41 -14.60 4.61
C ALA A 487 -28.56 -14.13 3.43
N THR A 488 -27.61 -14.93 2.98
CA THR A 488 -26.64 -14.57 1.91
C THR A 488 -26.70 -15.53 0.71
N ALA A 489 -27.76 -16.31 0.59
CA ALA A 489 -27.89 -17.37 -0.43
C ALA A 489 -27.71 -16.90 -1.89
N SER A 490 -27.84 -15.60 -2.16
CA SER A 490 -27.66 -15.01 -3.50
C SER A 490 -26.28 -14.38 -3.73
N HIS A 491 -25.41 -14.25 -2.70
CA HIS A 491 -24.15 -13.54 -2.81
C HIS A 491 -22.94 -14.43 -2.50
N ILE A 492 -21.83 -14.16 -3.17
CA ILE A 492 -20.58 -14.88 -2.92
C ILE A 492 -19.97 -14.36 -1.62
N ILE A 493 -19.96 -15.18 -0.58
CA ILE A 493 -19.32 -14.85 0.69
C ILE A 493 -17.81 -14.75 0.48
N LYS A 494 -17.25 -13.59 0.81
CA LYS A 494 -15.81 -13.32 0.75
C LYS A 494 -15.08 -13.88 1.96
N SER A 495 -15.62 -13.63 3.15
CA SER A 495 -15.01 -14.09 4.40
C SER A 495 -15.98 -14.02 5.58
N TYR A 496 -15.65 -14.77 6.63
CA TYR A 496 -16.20 -14.60 7.96
C TYR A 496 -15.13 -13.95 8.82
N SER A 497 -15.48 -12.98 9.64
CA SER A 497 -14.55 -12.32 10.54
C SER A 497 -15.03 -12.37 11.99
N GLY A 498 -14.07 -12.30 12.89
CA GLY A 498 -14.35 -12.31 14.31
C GLY A 498 -13.12 -11.99 15.14
N ASN A 499 -13.20 -12.26 16.42
CA ASN A 499 -12.13 -11.94 17.34
C ASN A 499 -11.65 -13.20 18.08
N LEU A 500 -10.34 -13.34 18.17
CA LEU A 500 -9.67 -14.13 19.19
C LEU A 500 -9.43 -13.22 20.39
N GLN A 501 -9.83 -13.67 21.56
CA GLN A 501 -9.65 -12.96 22.81
C GLN A 501 -8.84 -13.83 23.75
N TRP A 502 -7.90 -13.22 24.44
CA TRP A 502 -7.10 -13.86 25.45
C TRP A 502 -7.49 -13.22 26.77
N LEU A 503 -8.24 -13.96 27.58
CA LEU A 503 -8.70 -13.51 28.89
C LEU A 503 -7.61 -13.75 29.90
N ASP A 504 -7.23 -12.71 30.64
CA ASP A 504 -6.34 -12.82 31.78
C ASP A 504 -7.15 -13.17 33.05
N SER A 505 -6.75 -14.23 33.80
CA SER A 505 -7.43 -14.67 35.01
C SER A 505 -7.44 -13.59 36.11
N LYS A 506 -6.39 -12.79 36.18
CA LYS A 506 -6.24 -11.71 37.17
C LYS A 506 -6.90 -10.40 36.76
N LYS A 507 -7.51 -10.33 35.58
CA LYS A 507 -8.14 -9.13 35.03
C LYS A 507 -7.30 -7.87 35.24
N HIS A 508 -6.00 -7.93 34.93
CA HIS A 508 -5.13 -6.77 35.05
C HIS A 508 -5.75 -5.61 34.30
N HIS A 509 -6.42 -4.72 35.02
CA HIS A 509 -7.08 -3.49 34.55
C HIS A 509 -8.01 -3.63 33.34
N GLY A 510 -8.65 -4.80 33.10
CA GLY A 510 -9.66 -4.99 32.06
C GLY A 510 -9.12 -5.04 30.63
N ALA A 511 -7.82 -5.18 30.44
CA ALA A 511 -7.25 -5.31 29.12
C ALA A 511 -7.49 -6.74 28.59
N THR A 512 -8.34 -6.84 27.57
CA THR A 512 -8.51 -8.06 26.80
C THR A 512 -7.63 -7.97 25.57
N ILE A 513 -6.69 -8.91 25.41
CA ILE A 513 -5.88 -9.01 24.20
C ILE A 513 -6.80 -9.51 23.09
N ARG A 514 -6.92 -8.74 22.02
CA ARG A 514 -7.78 -9.07 20.86
C ARG A 514 -6.95 -9.20 19.62
N SER A 515 -7.20 -10.27 18.87
CA SER A 515 -6.66 -10.48 17.54
C SER A 515 -7.81 -10.74 16.56
N LYS A 516 -7.75 -10.16 15.37
CA LYS A 516 -8.76 -10.38 14.35
C LYS A 516 -8.53 -11.73 13.69
N VAL A 517 -9.59 -12.53 13.57
CA VAL A 517 -9.59 -13.77 12.78
C VAL A 517 -10.43 -13.56 11.54
N VAL A 518 -9.91 -13.98 10.40
CA VAL A 518 -10.61 -13.95 9.12
C VAL A 518 -10.60 -15.37 8.54
N VAL A 519 -11.77 -15.93 8.37
CA VAL A 519 -11.96 -17.25 7.77
C VAL A 519 -12.50 -17.07 6.35
N ARG A 520 -11.78 -17.56 5.35
CA ARG A 520 -12.24 -17.55 3.96
C ARG A 520 -12.86 -18.90 3.65
N PRO A 521 -14.08 -18.96 3.07
CA PRO A 521 -14.66 -20.22 2.62
C PRO A 521 -13.77 -20.83 1.54
N SER A 522 -13.55 -22.13 1.62
CA SER A 522 -12.89 -22.84 0.53
C SER A 522 -13.84 -22.86 -0.67
N ASN A 523 -13.41 -22.30 -1.82
CA ASN A 523 -14.19 -22.29 -3.07
C ASN A 523 -14.31 -23.67 -3.74
N ARG A 524 -14.22 -24.76 -3.00
CA ARG A 524 -14.54 -26.09 -3.50
C ARG A 524 -16.01 -26.37 -3.15
N PRO A 525 -16.90 -26.58 -4.14
CA PRO A 525 -18.17 -27.21 -3.87
C PRO A 525 -17.84 -28.61 -3.31
N GLY A 526 -18.07 -28.79 -2.02
CA GLY A 526 -17.93 -30.09 -1.38
C GLY A 526 -18.91 -31.07 -2.01
N PRO A 527 -18.56 -32.35 -2.13
CA PRO A 527 -19.53 -33.39 -2.42
C PRO A 527 -20.64 -33.34 -1.34
N PRO A 528 -21.90 -33.76 -1.66
CA PRO A 528 -22.99 -33.76 -0.71
C PRO A 528 -22.56 -34.56 0.54
N ALA A 529 -22.82 -33.96 1.70
CA ALA A 529 -22.40 -34.49 2.99
C ALA A 529 -22.91 -35.89 3.21
N GLU A 530 -22.10 -36.89 2.96
CA GLU A 530 -22.19 -38.19 3.61
C GLU A 530 -21.68 -38.01 5.05
N LYS A 531 -22.38 -38.67 5.99
CA LYS A 531 -22.07 -38.62 7.42
C LYS A 531 -20.60 -38.95 7.65
N PRO A 532 -19.89 -38.23 8.55
CA PRO A 532 -18.50 -38.50 8.79
C PRO A 532 -18.34 -39.86 9.48
N ASP A 533 -17.94 -40.82 8.72
CA ASP A 533 -17.27 -41.99 9.28
C ASP A 533 -15.88 -41.56 9.72
N LEU A 534 -15.46 -42.11 10.84
CA LEU A 534 -14.20 -41.90 11.56
C LEU A 534 -13.03 -41.49 10.67
N TYR A 535 -12.38 -40.44 11.10
CA TYR A 535 -11.12 -39.86 10.65
C TYR A 535 -10.19 -40.87 9.95
N ASP A 536 -10.11 -40.77 8.63
CA ASP A 536 -9.06 -41.46 7.87
C ASP A 536 -7.81 -40.55 7.88
N SER A 537 -6.82 -40.94 8.67
CA SER A 537 -5.54 -40.23 8.85
C SER A 537 -4.73 -40.10 7.56
N SER A 538 -5.09 -40.79 6.47
CA SER A 538 -4.42 -40.75 5.19
C SER A 538 -4.65 -39.45 4.42
N ASN A 539 -5.86 -38.84 4.52
CA ASN A 539 -6.16 -37.59 3.82
C ASN A 539 -5.52 -36.35 4.49
N LEU A 540 -5.38 -36.37 5.81
CA LEU A 540 -4.72 -35.29 6.56
C LEU A 540 -3.23 -35.19 6.22
N ASN A 541 -2.57 -36.34 6.06
CA ASN A 541 -1.16 -36.39 5.65
C ASN A 541 -0.95 -35.87 4.23
N GLN A 542 -1.87 -36.17 3.30
CA GLN A 542 -1.80 -35.66 1.92
C GLN A 542 -1.99 -34.14 1.84
N ASP A 543 -2.89 -33.57 2.62
CA ASP A 543 -3.10 -32.12 2.67
C ASP A 543 -1.93 -31.38 3.33
N LEU A 544 -1.35 -31.97 4.39
CA LEU A 544 -0.13 -31.47 5.04
C LEU A 544 1.10 -31.55 4.11
N GLU A 545 1.27 -32.65 3.38
CA GLU A 545 2.34 -32.80 2.39
C GLU A 545 2.20 -31.77 1.25
N THR A 546 0.97 -31.52 0.80
CA THR A 546 0.67 -30.55 -0.25
C THR A 546 0.97 -29.12 0.21
N LEU A 547 0.60 -28.78 1.45
CA LEU A 547 0.88 -27.48 2.04
C LEU A 547 2.38 -27.29 2.27
N TRP A 548 3.04 -28.32 2.82
CA TRP A 548 4.48 -28.33 3.03
C TRP A 548 5.24 -28.18 1.71
N TRP A 549 4.78 -28.83 0.66
CA TRP A 549 5.35 -28.70 -0.68
C TRP A 549 5.21 -27.27 -1.21
N ARG A 550 4.05 -26.63 -1.07
CA ARG A 550 3.83 -25.24 -1.49
C ARG A 550 4.71 -24.26 -0.72
N LEU A 551 4.86 -24.41 0.58
CA LEU A 551 5.74 -23.57 1.40
C LEU A 551 7.22 -23.69 0.96
N ARG A 552 7.66 -24.90 0.63
CA ARG A 552 9.02 -25.14 0.10
C ARG A 552 9.20 -24.51 -1.27
N LEU A 553 8.19 -24.58 -2.15
CA LEU A 553 8.21 -23.91 -3.46
C LEU A 553 8.29 -22.39 -3.31
N ASP A 554 7.52 -21.79 -2.43
CA ASP A 554 7.52 -20.35 -2.20
C ASP A 554 8.87 -19.91 -1.58
N ARG A 555 9.43 -20.70 -0.67
CA ARG A 555 10.78 -20.48 -0.16
C ARG A 555 11.83 -20.57 -1.27
N LEU A 556 11.73 -21.56 -2.17
CA LEU A 556 12.64 -21.72 -3.29
C LEU A 556 12.54 -20.52 -4.27
N LYS A 557 11.32 -20.05 -4.59
CA LYS A 557 11.09 -18.83 -5.38
C LYS A 557 11.74 -17.60 -4.75
N HIS A 558 11.60 -17.45 -3.43
CA HIS A 558 12.19 -16.35 -2.69
C HIS A 558 13.73 -16.41 -2.71
N LEU A 559 14.32 -17.59 -2.48
CA LEU A 559 15.76 -17.80 -2.55
C LEU A 559 16.33 -17.60 -3.98
N ALA A 560 15.54 -17.90 -5.02
CA ALA A 560 15.92 -17.63 -6.41
C ALA A 560 16.09 -16.14 -6.72
N GLN A 561 15.43 -15.24 -5.98
CA GLN A 561 15.53 -13.79 -6.15
C GLN A 561 16.66 -13.14 -5.33
N ILE A 562 17.20 -13.85 -4.34
CA ILE A 562 18.25 -13.34 -3.44
C ILE A 562 19.61 -13.83 -3.92
N GLU A 563 20.48 -12.91 -4.35
CA GLU A 563 21.84 -13.25 -4.81
C GLU A 563 22.80 -13.69 -3.70
N ARG A 564 22.49 -13.43 -2.43
CA ARG A 564 23.43 -13.55 -1.30
C ARG A 564 23.64 -14.97 -0.72
N ASN A 565 22.80 -15.94 -1.04
CA ASN A 565 22.86 -17.29 -0.48
C ASN A 565 22.66 -18.40 -1.53
N PRO A 566 23.60 -18.60 -2.48
CA PRO A 566 23.46 -19.63 -3.52
C PRO A 566 23.38 -21.05 -2.93
N GLU A 567 24.16 -21.35 -1.89
CA GLU A 567 24.20 -22.68 -1.27
C GLU A 567 22.86 -23.13 -0.67
N GLN A 568 22.10 -22.20 -0.09
CA GLN A 568 20.78 -22.51 0.47
C GLN A 568 19.74 -22.80 -0.61
N PHE A 569 19.83 -22.11 -1.74
CA PHE A 569 18.98 -22.41 -2.89
C PHE A 569 19.28 -23.77 -3.46
N ASP A 570 20.57 -24.07 -3.71
CA ASP A 570 21.01 -25.31 -4.34
C ASP A 570 20.65 -26.51 -3.44
N ALA A 571 20.90 -26.44 -2.15
CA ALA A 571 20.51 -27.48 -1.19
C ALA A 571 19.00 -27.74 -1.14
N LEU A 572 18.17 -26.67 -1.15
CA LEU A 572 16.72 -26.81 -1.17
C LEU A 572 16.23 -27.34 -2.52
N TYR A 573 16.78 -26.85 -3.63
CA TYR A 573 16.47 -27.28 -4.98
C TYR A 573 16.75 -28.78 -5.14
N ASP A 574 17.95 -29.23 -4.77
CA ASP A 574 18.35 -30.64 -4.88
C ASP A 574 17.49 -31.56 -4.03
N SER A 575 17.18 -31.14 -2.79
CA SER A 575 16.27 -31.92 -1.93
C SER A 575 14.86 -32.06 -2.51
N MET A 576 14.31 -31.00 -3.10
CA MET A 576 12.98 -31.02 -3.71
C MET A 576 12.97 -31.80 -5.03
N LEU A 577 14.06 -31.73 -5.80
CA LEU A 577 14.20 -32.47 -7.05
C LEU A 577 14.35 -34.00 -6.83
N LEU A 578 15.00 -34.41 -5.73
CA LEU A 578 15.04 -35.80 -5.31
C LEU A 578 13.67 -36.35 -4.97
N GLU A 579 12.80 -35.58 -4.34
CA GLU A 579 11.44 -35.97 -4.02
C GLU A 579 10.52 -36.04 -5.26
N LYS A 580 10.66 -35.06 -6.17
CA LYS A 580 9.88 -34.99 -7.43
C LYS A 580 10.76 -34.67 -8.63
N PRO A 581 11.47 -35.66 -9.23
CA PRO A 581 12.45 -35.44 -10.27
C PRO A 581 11.93 -34.83 -11.58
N ARG A 582 10.62 -34.90 -11.83
CA ARG A 582 9.96 -34.37 -13.04
C ARG A 582 9.06 -33.16 -12.78
N SER A 583 9.22 -32.48 -11.66
CA SER A 583 8.40 -31.30 -11.37
C SER A 583 8.77 -30.14 -12.27
N MET A 584 7.87 -29.77 -13.16
CA MET A 584 8.02 -28.60 -14.04
C MET A 584 8.14 -27.30 -13.25
N GLU A 585 7.44 -27.16 -12.14
CA GLU A 585 7.46 -25.95 -11.30
C GLU A 585 8.85 -25.68 -10.71
N ILE A 586 9.54 -26.73 -10.22
CA ILE A 586 10.89 -26.60 -9.68
C ILE A 586 11.88 -26.23 -10.79
N GLN A 587 11.77 -26.90 -11.94
CA GLN A 587 12.64 -26.63 -13.10
C GLN A 587 12.44 -25.21 -13.64
N GLU A 588 11.21 -24.69 -13.62
CA GLU A 588 10.91 -23.31 -14.02
C GLU A 588 11.53 -22.28 -13.07
N ILE A 589 11.54 -22.53 -11.77
CA ILE A 589 12.21 -21.66 -10.79
C ILE A 589 13.71 -21.58 -11.05
N LEU A 590 14.37 -22.72 -11.31
CA LEU A 590 15.80 -22.75 -11.68
C LEU A 590 16.04 -22.02 -13.01
N LEU A 591 15.21 -22.26 -14.01
CA LEU A 591 15.29 -21.59 -15.29
C LEU A 591 15.16 -20.07 -15.15
N ASN A 592 14.23 -19.60 -14.32
CA ASN A 592 14.05 -18.18 -14.03
C ASN A 592 15.31 -17.59 -13.38
N ARG A 593 15.89 -18.26 -12.40
CA ARG A 593 17.14 -17.83 -11.74
C ARG A 593 18.29 -17.71 -12.72
N LEU A 594 18.55 -18.75 -13.51
CA LEU A 594 19.64 -18.78 -14.51
C LEU A 594 19.46 -17.71 -15.61
N ASP A 595 18.19 -17.43 -15.98
CA ASP A 595 17.85 -16.46 -17.03
C ASP A 595 17.97 -14.99 -16.55
N THR A 596 17.86 -14.73 -15.24
CA THR A 596 17.96 -13.39 -14.64
C THR A 596 19.38 -13.05 -14.19
N GLN A 597 20.13 -13.98 -13.62
CA GLN A 597 21.41 -13.71 -12.95
C GLN A 597 22.63 -13.54 -13.87
N ASN A 598 22.75 -14.10 -14.95
CA ASN A 598 23.79 -13.86 -15.97
C ASN A 598 23.62 -14.83 -17.16
N ARG A 599 22.61 -14.58 -17.96
CA ARG A 599 22.23 -15.46 -19.08
C ARG A 599 23.40 -15.89 -19.96
N LYS A 600 24.39 -15.01 -20.20
CA LYS A 600 25.50 -15.30 -21.09
C LYS A 600 26.42 -16.40 -20.55
N GLU A 601 26.67 -16.41 -19.26
CA GLU A 601 27.52 -17.37 -18.58
C GLU A 601 26.80 -18.71 -18.37
N ASN A 602 25.47 -18.65 -18.16
CA ASN A 602 24.62 -19.78 -17.85
C ASN A 602 24.05 -20.50 -19.07
N LEU A 603 24.45 -20.15 -20.31
CA LEU A 603 23.91 -20.77 -21.53
C LEU A 603 24.10 -22.28 -21.55
N GLY A 604 25.26 -22.79 -21.04
CA GLY A 604 25.57 -24.21 -20.91
C GLY A 604 24.57 -24.99 -20.03
N SER A 605 23.97 -24.35 -19.06
CA SER A 605 22.97 -24.94 -18.16
C SER A 605 21.54 -24.70 -18.63
N ILE A 606 21.26 -23.52 -19.22
CA ILE A 606 19.92 -23.11 -19.68
C ILE A 606 19.43 -23.99 -20.85
N LEU A 607 20.28 -24.24 -21.85
CA LEU A 607 19.84 -24.98 -23.04
C LEU A 607 19.49 -26.44 -22.76
N PRO A 608 20.29 -27.23 -22.02
CA PRO A 608 19.93 -28.58 -21.64
C PRO A 608 18.66 -28.64 -20.80
N LEU A 609 18.48 -27.69 -19.82
CA LEU A 609 17.31 -27.61 -19.00
C LEU A 609 16.04 -27.35 -19.82
N LEU A 610 16.08 -26.39 -20.76
CA LEU A 610 14.99 -26.11 -21.69
C LEU A 610 14.65 -27.32 -22.57
N GLN A 611 15.68 -28.07 -23.03
CA GLN A 611 15.45 -29.26 -23.83
C GLN A 611 14.78 -30.37 -23.01
N GLN A 612 15.23 -30.58 -21.77
CA GLN A 612 14.61 -31.51 -20.82
C GLN A 612 13.16 -31.17 -20.54
N MET A 613 12.84 -29.89 -20.27
CA MET A 613 11.48 -29.42 -20.02
C MET A 613 10.59 -29.60 -21.26
N LEU A 614 11.07 -29.27 -22.45
CA LEU A 614 10.33 -29.47 -23.70
C LEU A 614 10.03 -30.96 -24.00
N GLN A 615 10.94 -31.89 -23.66
CA GLN A 615 10.70 -33.32 -23.78
C GLN A 615 9.63 -33.89 -22.84
N GLN A 616 9.37 -33.20 -21.73
CA GLN A 616 8.30 -33.59 -20.79
C GLN A 616 6.90 -33.17 -21.26
N LEU A 617 6.79 -32.20 -22.20
CA LEU A 617 5.54 -31.76 -22.79
C LEU A 617 5.18 -32.59 -24.02
N ASP A 618 4.01 -33.16 -24.06
CA ASP A 618 3.50 -33.88 -25.24
C ASP A 618 2.92 -32.89 -26.27
N GLU A 619 3.78 -32.35 -27.09
CA GLU A 619 3.40 -31.41 -28.16
C GLU A 619 2.37 -32.00 -29.13
N ASN A 620 2.40 -33.30 -29.41
CA ASN A 620 1.48 -33.97 -30.31
C ASN A 620 0.05 -33.99 -29.74
N THR A 621 -0.06 -34.27 -28.47
CA THR A 621 -1.36 -34.22 -27.76
C THR A 621 -1.92 -32.80 -27.75
N LEU A 622 -1.07 -31.80 -27.49
CA LEU A 622 -1.49 -30.39 -27.56
C LEU A 622 -1.95 -30.01 -28.98
N ARG A 623 -1.22 -30.39 -30.04
CA ARG A 623 -1.61 -30.13 -31.42
C ARG A 623 -2.95 -30.79 -31.78
N ARG A 624 -3.16 -32.05 -31.39
CA ARG A 624 -4.44 -32.75 -31.60
C ARG A 624 -5.58 -32.08 -30.85
N TYR A 625 -5.34 -31.60 -29.65
CA TYR A 625 -6.33 -30.94 -28.83
C TYR A 625 -6.79 -29.62 -29.45
N PHE A 626 -5.87 -28.74 -29.87
CA PHE A 626 -6.20 -27.42 -30.43
C PHE A 626 -6.64 -27.50 -31.90
N SER A 627 -6.40 -28.58 -32.62
CA SER A 627 -6.90 -28.76 -34.00
C SER A 627 -8.37 -29.20 -34.08
N LYS A 628 -8.98 -29.67 -32.99
CA LYS A 628 -10.38 -30.12 -32.97
C LYS A 628 -11.33 -28.93 -32.87
N ARG A 629 -12.31 -28.77 -33.81
CA ARG A 629 -13.45 -27.85 -33.67
C ARG A 629 -14.35 -28.34 -32.54
N ARG A 630 -14.60 -27.53 -31.53
CA ARG A 630 -15.40 -27.91 -30.36
C ARG A 630 -16.80 -27.29 -30.40
N GLN A 631 -17.77 -28.14 -30.09
CA GLN A 631 -19.11 -27.74 -29.65
C GLN A 631 -19.29 -28.15 -28.18
N VAL A 632 -19.85 -27.21 -27.43
CA VAL A 632 -20.37 -27.18 -26.04
C VAL A 632 -20.20 -28.37 -25.05
N LYS A 633 -20.06 -28.13 -23.84
CA LYS A 633 -19.21 -28.46 -22.69
C LYS A 633 -19.88 -29.17 -21.52
N SER A 634 -19.20 -30.13 -20.94
CA SER A 634 -19.40 -30.62 -19.57
C SER A 634 -18.34 -30.02 -18.61
N LYS A 635 -18.58 -30.06 -17.30
CA LYS A 635 -17.72 -29.46 -16.26
C LYS A 635 -16.31 -30.09 -16.18
N LYS A 636 -16.17 -31.37 -16.46
CA LYS A 636 -14.91 -32.10 -16.55
C LYS A 636 -14.06 -31.68 -17.75
N GLU A 637 -14.72 -31.30 -18.87
CA GLU A 637 -14.04 -30.78 -20.06
C GLU A 637 -13.43 -29.38 -19.82
N GLY A 638 -13.95 -28.62 -18.86
CA GLY A 638 -13.41 -27.31 -18.49
C GLY A 638 -12.07 -27.38 -17.74
N GLU A 639 -11.86 -28.37 -16.90
CA GLU A 639 -10.58 -28.57 -16.19
C GLU A 639 -9.50 -29.07 -17.15
N GLU A 640 -9.84 -29.98 -18.04
CA GLU A 640 -8.95 -30.45 -19.10
C GLU A 640 -8.57 -29.32 -20.07
N GLU A 641 -9.54 -28.46 -20.43
CA GLU A 641 -9.29 -27.27 -21.26
C GLU A 641 -8.33 -26.28 -20.61
N ASN A 642 -8.49 -26.02 -19.29
CA ASN A 642 -7.58 -25.15 -18.56
C ASN A 642 -6.15 -25.72 -18.51
N LYS A 643 -6.03 -26.99 -18.20
CA LYS A 643 -4.73 -27.67 -18.22
C LYS A 643 -4.05 -27.60 -19.59
N MET A 644 -4.78 -27.87 -20.68
CA MET A 644 -4.24 -27.79 -22.03
C MET A 644 -3.84 -26.37 -22.42
N LYS A 645 -4.57 -25.34 -21.94
CA LYS A 645 -4.20 -23.93 -22.13
C LYS A 645 -2.92 -23.57 -21.36
N GLU A 646 -2.79 -24.05 -20.13
CA GLU A 646 -1.58 -23.86 -19.31
C GLU A 646 -0.37 -24.54 -19.94
N ASP A 647 -0.50 -25.80 -20.36
CA ASP A 647 0.56 -26.54 -21.03
C ASP A 647 0.98 -25.88 -22.36
N ARG A 648 0.01 -25.33 -23.13
CA ARG A 648 0.31 -24.54 -24.33
C ARG A 648 1.08 -23.25 -24.01
N ALA A 649 0.64 -22.53 -22.98
CA ALA A 649 1.30 -21.28 -22.56
C ALA A 649 2.74 -21.56 -22.10
N LEU A 650 2.95 -22.65 -21.37
CA LEU A 650 4.26 -23.12 -20.95
C LEU A 650 5.13 -23.50 -22.16
N LEU A 651 4.58 -24.27 -23.12
CA LEU A 651 5.29 -24.63 -24.36
C LEU A 651 5.78 -23.38 -25.11
N LEU A 652 4.93 -22.40 -25.31
CA LEU A 652 5.29 -21.13 -25.97
C LEU A 652 6.39 -20.38 -25.23
N ASN A 653 6.31 -20.32 -23.90
CA ASN A 653 7.33 -19.68 -23.08
C ASN A 653 8.69 -20.40 -23.20
N LEU A 654 8.70 -21.72 -23.14
CA LEU A 654 9.92 -22.52 -23.27
C LEU A 654 10.55 -22.40 -24.67
N LEU A 655 9.74 -22.46 -25.75
CA LEU A 655 10.22 -22.25 -27.13
C LEU A 655 10.81 -20.85 -27.33
N TYR A 656 10.12 -19.82 -26.80
CA TYR A 656 10.62 -18.44 -26.83
C TYR A 656 11.96 -18.30 -26.13
N ARG A 657 12.09 -18.85 -24.91
CA ARG A 657 13.34 -18.82 -24.13
C ARG A 657 14.45 -19.57 -24.83
N LYS A 658 14.15 -20.74 -25.42
CA LYS A 658 15.10 -21.54 -26.21
C LYS A 658 15.61 -20.76 -27.42
N ALA A 659 14.73 -20.19 -28.23
CA ALA A 659 15.12 -19.37 -29.37
C ALA A 659 15.97 -18.16 -28.94
N ARG A 660 15.64 -17.53 -27.81
CA ARG A 660 16.40 -16.41 -27.25
C ARG A 660 17.78 -16.85 -26.76
N ALA A 661 17.90 -17.99 -26.10
CA ALA A 661 19.18 -18.54 -25.62
C ALA A 661 20.09 -18.93 -26.80
N LEU A 662 19.53 -19.62 -27.80
CA LEU A 662 20.26 -19.96 -29.03
C LEU A 662 20.77 -18.73 -29.78
N ALA A 663 19.94 -17.68 -29.86
CA ALA A 663 20.34 -16.41 -30.46
C ALA A 663 21.51 -15.74 -29.71
N TYR A 664 21.60 -15.87 -28.40
CA TYR A 664 22.77 -15.41 -27.61
C TYR A 664 23.99 -16.30 -27.84
N GLN A 665 23.80 -17.62 -27.85
CA GLN A 665 24.89 -18.58 -28.13
C GLN A 665 25.56 -18.30 -29.48
N GLU A 666 24.76 -18.06 -30.53
CA GLU A 666 25.25 -17.67 -31.83
C GLU A 666 26.08 -16.38 -31.85
N THR A 667 25.67 -15.43 -31.01
CA THR A 667 26.41 -14.15 -30.87
C THR A 667 27.78 -14.39 -30.21
N VAL A 668 27.83 -15.27 -29.20
CA VAL A 668 29.06 -15.62 -28.49
C VAL A 668 30.01 -16.43 -29.38
N MET A 669 29.46 -17.40 -30.11
CA MET A 669 30.23 -18.29 -30.97
C MET A 669 30.52 -17.71 -32.35
N ASN A 670 29.91 -16.57 -32.69
CA ASN A 670 29.94 -15.95 -34.03
C ASN A 670 29.60 -16.94 -35.17
N LYS A 671 28.69 -17.89 -34.90
CA LYS A 671 28.29 -18.93 -35.84
C LYS A 671 26.78 -19.10 -35.86
N LYS A 672 26.17 -19.01 -37.06
CA LYS A 672 24.73 -19.25 -37.26
C LYS A 672 24.45 -20.77 -37.16
N THR A 673 23.39 -21.13 -36.37
CA THR A 673 22.98 -22.53 -36.16
C THR A 673 21.61 -22.80 -36.78
N LYS A 674 21.35 -24.02 -37.22
CA LYS A 674 20.04 -24.46 -37.69
C LYS A 674 19.01 -24.54 -36.54
N ASP A 675 19.50 -24.85 -35.35
CA ASP A 675 18.65 -25.03 -34.14
C ASP A 675 17.80 -23.80 -33.82
N PHE A 676 18.35 -22.59 -34.06
CA PHE A 676 17.58 -21.37 -33.90
C PHE A 676 16.43 -21.27 -34.90
N GLU A 677 16.70 -21.61 -36.18
CA GLU A 677 15.65 -21.54 -37.25
C GLU A 677 14.54 -22.57 -37.00
N GLU A 678 14.93 -23.79 -36.62
CA GLU A 678 13.99 -24.87 -36.30
C GLU A 678 13.14 -24.51 -35.07
N THR A 679 13.75 -23.96 -34.02
CA THR A 679 13.03 -23.52 -32.83
C THR A 679 12.06 -22.36 -33.14
N LEU A 680 12.47 -21.41 -33.97
CA LEU A 680 11.63 -20.29 -34.40
C LEU A 680 10.47 -20.77 -35.29
N ALA A 681 10.73 -21.73 -36.20
CA ALA A 681 9.68 -22.34 -37.01
C ALA A 681 8.67 -23.12 -36.17
N SER A 682 9.12 -23.85 -35.14
CA SER A 682 8.24 -24.50 -34.18
C SER A 682 7.38 -23.48 -33.43
N LEU A 683 7.96 -22.39 -32.93
CA LEU A 683 7.18 -21.32 -32.26
C LEU A 683 6.12 -20.70 -33.19
N ARG A 684 6.49 -20.40 -34.45
CA ARG A 684 5.55 -19.85 -35.45
C ARG A 684 4.41 -20.79 -35.84
N SER A 685 4.58 -22.08 -35.66
CA SER A 685 3.51 -23.05 -35.89
C SER A 685 2.39 -22.94 -34.83
N TRP A 686 2.64 -22.27 -33.71
CA TRP A 686 1.72 -22.11 -32.60
C TRP A 686 1.17 -20.70 -32.41
N VAL A 687 1.93 -19.68 -32.83
CA VAL A 687 1.59 -18.28 -32.59
C VAL A 687 2.18 -17.39 -33.69
N ASP A 688 1.49 -16.30 -34.00
CA ASP A 688 2.03 -15.25 -34.85
C ASP A 688 3.10 -14.46 -34.10
N THR A 689 4.35 -14.56 -34.53
CA THR A 689 5.48 -13.85 -33.91
C THR A 689 5.47 -12.35 -34.17
N SER A 690 4.59 -11.83 -35.02
CA SER A 690 4.40 -10.40 -35.23
C SER A 690 3.71 -9.71 -34.04
N GLU A 691 3.15 -10.47 -33.08
CA GLU A 691 2.64 -9.96 -31.83
C GLU A 691 3.75 -9.41 -30.92
N SER A 692 3.40 -8.51 -30.00
CA SER A 692 4.34 -7.69 -29.22
C SER A 692 5.44 -8.47 -28.50
N ASP A 693 5.12 -9.62 -27.92
CA ASP A 693 6.04 -10.38 -27.07
C ASP A 693 7.13 -11.13 -27.86
N TYR A 694 6.86 -11.49 -29.13
CA TYR A 694 7.76 -12.31 -29.94
C TYR A 694 8.50 -11.52 -31.03
N ARG A 695 8.15 -10.28 -31.34
CA ARG A 695 8.74 -9.42 -32.38
C ARG A 695 10.26 -9.32 -32.34
N LEU A 696 10.85 -9.41 -31.16
CA LEU A 696 12.31 -9.36 -31.00
C LEU A 696 13.03 -10.58 -31.64
N LEU A 697 12.36 -11.72 -31.76
CA LEU A 697 12.92 -12.88 -32.46
C LEU A 697 12.90 -12.67 -33.98
N ASP A 698 11.83 -12.06 -34.52
CA ASP A 698 11.73 -11.70 -35.95
C ASP A 698 12.81 -10.69 -36.34
N ILE A 699 13.02 -9.65 -35.51
CA ILE A 699 14.14 -8.71 -35.70
C ILE A 699 15.48 -9.43 -35.73
N ARG A 700 15.65 -10.43 -34.87
CA ARG A 700 16.89 -11.23 -34.81
C ARG A 700 17.09 -12.06 -36.07
N GLU A 701 16.05 -12.73 -36.55
CA GLU A 701 16.09 -13.50 -37.80
C GLU A 701 16.39 -12.60 -38.99
N LEU A 702 15.73 -11.44 -39.12
CA LEU A 702 15.98 -10.48 -40.19
C LEU A 702 17.43 -9.98 -40.18
N ARG A 703 18.00 -9.72 -39.03
CA ARG A 703 19.42 -9.35 -38.90
C ARG A 703 20.36 -10.47 -39.35
N ARG A 704 20.00 -11.72 -39.07
CA ARG A 704 20.78 -12.89 -39.55
C ARG A 704 20.76 -13.03 -41.07
N LYS A 705 19.66 -12.56 -41.70
CA LYS A 705 19.46 -12.54 -43.16
C LYS A 705 19.98 -11.26 -43.81
N ASP A 706 20.66 -10.41 -43.05
CA ASP A 706 21.14 -9.09 -43.44
C ASP A 706 20.03 -8.11 -43.96
N CYS A 707 18.78 -8.41 -43.60
CA CYS A 707 17.62 -7.57 -43.89
C CYS A 707 17.42 -6.42 -42.84
N PHE A 708 18.46 -5.59 -42.65
CA PHE A 708 18.54 -4.59 -41.61
C PHE A 708 17.43 -3.51 -41.76
N GLY A 709 17.04 -3.13 -42.96
CA GLY A 709 15.99 -2.14 -43.19
C GLY A 709 14.63 -2.59 -42.64
N THR A 710 14.22 -3.81 -42.97
CA THR A 710 12.98 -4.41 -42.44
C THR A 710 13.04 -4.60 -40.91
N ALA A 711 14.17 -5.03 -40.41
CA ALA A 711 14.40 -5.14 -38.96
C ALA A 711 14.26 -3.80 -38.27
N LEU A 712 14.75 -2.71 -38.87
CA LEU A 712 14.62 -1.34 -38.34
C LEU A 712 13.16 -0.85 -38.33
N THR A 713 12.39 -1.18 -39.35
CA THR A 713 10.95 -0.82 -39.46
C THR A 713 10.17 -1.47 -38.32
N ILE A 714 10.31 -2.79 -38.10
CA ILE A 714 9.64 -3.53 -37.03
C ILE A 714 10.07 -3.00 -35.65
N LEU A 715 11.37 -2.69 -35.49
CA LEU A 715 11.88 -2.14 -34.23
C LEU A 715 11.33 -0.74 -33.93
N ASN A 716 11.21 0.12 -34.96
CA ASN A 716 10.64 1.46 -34.79
C ASN A 716 9.15 1.40 -34.40
N ASP A 717 8.39 0.45 -34.93
CA ASP A 717 7.00 0.25 -34.53
C ASP A 717 6.91 -0.23 -33.06
N SER A 718 7.83 -1.09 -32.64
CA SER A 718 7.91 -1.49 -31.20
C SER A 718 8.33 -0.32 -30.30
N ILE A 719 9.16 0.61 -30.77
CA ILE A 719 9.55 1.81 -30.01
C ILE A 719 8.40 2.82 -29.94
N LYS A 720 7.49 2.88 -30.92
CA LYS A 720 6.30 3.74 -30.85
C LYS A 720 5.37 3.34 -29.70
N THR A 721 5.24 2.05 -29.43
CA THR A 721 4.41 1.51 -28.34
C THR A 721 5.09 1.64 -26.97
N ASP A 722 6.42 1.53 -26.92
CA ASP A 722 7.21 1.63 -25.68
C ASP A 722 8.41 2.57 -25.89
N LYS A 723 8.12 3.88 -25.81
CA LYS A 723 9.04 4.95 -26.21
C LYS A 723 10.29 5.06 -25.33
N ASP A 724 10.22 4.62 -24.09
CA ASP A 724 11.26 4.83 -23.07
C ASP A 724 12.07 3.54 -22.82
N ASN A 725 11.85 2.49 -23.58
CA ASN A 725 12.58 1.22 -23.47
C ASN A 725 14.00 1.33 -24.02
N LEU A 726 14.95 1.50 -23.11
CA LEU A 726 16.37 1.64 -23.43
C LEU A 726 16.95 0.46 -24.20
N LYS A 727 16.43 -0.75 -23.95
CA LYS A 727 16.90 -1.95 -24.69
C LYS A 727 16.52 -1.89 -26.15
N LEU A 728 15.32 -1.38 -26.47
CA LEU A 728 14.86 -1.17 -27.87
C LEU A 728 15.67 -0.05 -28.52
N LEU A 729 15.90 1.05 -27.83
CA LEU A 729 16.68 2.18 -28.31
C LEU A 729 18.14 1.79 -28.60
N LYS A 730 18.80 1.04 -27.72
CA LYS A 730 20.16 0.50 -27.97
C LYS A 730 20.20 -0.44 -29.19
N LYS A 731 19.17 -1.31 -29.36
CA LYS A 731 19.06 -2.18 -30.54
C LYS A 731 18.91 -1.38 -31.83
N ARG A 732 18.15 -0.28 -31.84
CA ARG A 732 18.01 0.62 -33.00
C ARG A 732 19.36 1.22 -33.38
N THR A 733 20.10 1.76 -32.42
CA THR A 733 21.44 2.31 -32.66
C THR A 733 22.35 1.27 -33.30
N ASN A 734 22.36 0.03 -32.79
CA ASN A 734 23.20 -1.05 -33.34
C ASN A 734 22.79 -1.42 -34.77
N ILE A 735 21.52 -1.43 -35.15
CA ILE A 735 21.06 -1.68 -36.51
C ILE A 735 21.50 -0.56 -37.45
N LEU A 736 21.36 0.70 -37.00
CA LEU A 736 21.80 1.88 -37.76
C LEU A 736 23.31 1.86 -38.01
N GLN A 737 24.10 1.42 -37.03
CA GLN A 737 25.55 1.17 -37.21
C GLN A 737 25.83 0.08 -38.25
N SER A 738 25.06 -1.03 -38.21
CA SER A 738 25.20 -2.11 -39.22
C SER A 738 24.84 -1.66 -40.64
N LEU A 739 24.00 -0.62 -40.78
CA LEU A 739 23.65 0.02 -42.05
C LEU A 739 24.65 1.10 -42.49
N ASN A 740 25.73 1.35 -41.72
CA ASN A 740 26.65 2.45 -41.88
C ASN A 740 25.98 3.84 -41.85
N TRP A 741 24.83 3.98 -41.22
CA TRP A 741 24.12 5.25 -41.01
C TRP A 741 24.65 5.95 -39.76
N THR A 742 25.92 6.30 -39.77
CA THR A 742 26.68 6.80 -38.62
C THR A 742 26.08 8.06 -38.00
N PHE A 743 25.62 9.01 -38.80
CA PHE A 743 24.92 10.22 -38.32
C PHE A 743 23.67 9.87 -37.50
N TRP A 744 22.78 9.05 -38.06
CA TRP A 744 21.56 8.65 -37.37
C TRP A 744 21.82 7.75 -36.15
N ALA A 745 22.82 6.90 -36.23
CA ALA A 745 23.26 6.09 -35.09
C ALA A 745 23.73 6.99 -33.94
N HIS A 746 24.56 7.99 -34.23
CA HIS A 746 25.04 8.95 -33.23
C HIS A 746 23.90 9.80 -32.66
N TYR A 747 23.04 10.35 -33.51
CA TYR A 747 21.86 11.14 -33.10
C TYR A 747 20.95 10.36 -32.15
N HIS A 748 20.58 9.13 -32.50
CA HIS A 748 19.72 8.31 -31.65
C HIS A 748 20.43 7.81 -30.39
N HIS A 749 21.73 7.62 -30.43
CA HIS A 749 22.53 7.30 -29.25
C HIS A 749 22.48 8.45 -28.25
N MET A 750 22.82 9.67 -28.67
CA MET A 750 22.75 10.85 -27.83
C MET A 750 21.33 11.13 -27.32
N HIS A 751 20.32 11.00 -28.16
CA HIS A 751 18.93 11.20 -27.77
C HIS A 751 18.45 10.16 -26.73
N SER A 752 19.01 8.95 -26.72
CA SER A 752 18.69 7.95 -25.70
C SER A 752 19.22 8.32 -24.32
N TYR A 753 20.40 8.99 -24.25
CA TYR A 753 20.95 9.50 -22.99
C TYR A 753 20.14 10.64 -22.41
N LEU A 754 19.59 11.52 -23.24
CA LEU A 754 18.72 12.61 -22.77
C LEU A 754 17.42 12.15 -22.11
N ARG A 755 17.04 10.89 -22.32
CA ARG A 755 15.87 10.26 -21.70
C ARG A 755 16.18 9.48 -20.42
N LEU A 756 17.46 9.32 -20.06
CA LEU A 756 17.88 8.62 -18.85
C LEU A 756 17.73 9.50 -17.61
N PRO A 757 17.26 8.96 -16.48
CA PRO A 757 17.41 9.62 -15.19
C PRO A 757 18.90 9.83 -14.88
N THR A 758 19.26 10.98 -14.35
CA THR A 758 20.64 11.45 -14.12
C THR A 758 21.56 10.47 -13.37
N GLN A 759 21.01 9.55 -12.60
CA GLN A 759 21.78 8.53 -11.86
C GLN A 759 22.38 7.38 -12.73
N VAL A 760 21.84 7.16 -13.92
CA VAL A 760 22.33 6.09 -14.83
C VAL A 760 23.44 6.61 -15.74
N ILE A 761 23.49 7.92 -15.96
CA ILE A 761 24.51 8.59 -16.81
C ILE A 761 25.90 8.49 -16.20
N SER A 762 26.04 8.59 -14.88
CA SER A 762 27.33 8.56 -14.18
C SER A 762 28.02 7.19 -14.20
N VAL A 763 27.26 6.09 -14.31
CA VAL A 763 27.81 4.73 -14.32
C VAL A 763 28.23 4.28 -15.73
N GLU A 764 27.61 4.79 -16.79
CA GLU A 764 27.98 4.43 -18.16
C GLU A 764 29.08 5.33 -18.75
N MET A 765 29.22 6.57 -18.33
CA MET A 765 30.34 7.45 -18.71
C MET A 765 31.70 7.00 -18.16
N SER A 766 31.72 6.23 -17.06
CA SER A 766 32.95 5.63 -16.51
C SER A 766 33.40 4.35 -17.21
N LYS A 767 32.65 3.85 -18.22
CA LYS A 767 32.92 2.60 -18.96
C LYS A 767 33.27 2.81 -20.44
N THR A 768 33.40 4.03 -20.91
CA THR A 768 33.92 4.34 -22.24
C THR A 768 35.39 4.76 -22.11
N PRO A 769 36.34 4.13 -22.85
CA PRO A 769 37.74 4.51 -22.84
C PRO A 769 37.98 5.87 -23.47
#